data_b294a2fdd04fe86d42a3df4a08f9255b
#
_entry.id   b294a2fdd04fe86d42a3df4a08f9255b
#
_cell.length_a   1.000
_cell.length_b   1.000
_cell.length_c   1.000
_cell.angle_alpha   90.00
_cell.angle_beta   90.00
_cell.angle_gamma   90.00
#
_symmetry.space_group_name_H-M   'P 1'
#
loop_
_entity.id
_entity.type
_entity.pdbx_description
1 polymer ?
#
loop_
_entity_poly.entity_id
_entity_poly.type
_entity_poly.pdbx_seq_one_letter_code
_entity_poly.pdbx_strand_id
1 'polypeptide(L)'
;MSRLQRLLAAVALVAAVPFSAHAQTRDVTGKVTMTGTGTPLPDITVGIVGQQVGVRTNERGEYRIRVAQGEVSLLARGLGYTRQTIRLAANENTANFTLEKDVLQLEGVTVTGAATTTDRRVAATAVATVNAAELNRVPARSLEGNLAGKVAGARISDNSGAPGGGAQIQIRGATSVLGQGDPLYVVDGVIISNAGISSGASAITRAGGTTGSNQDQVVNRLADLNPNDIENIEVLKSAAATAIYGSRATNGVVVITTKKGASGQTRWNVTQRVGTQQLMRSLGHRQYATLNDVLPWVDGPVGEAAAREVCTPNCTNYDWQGELYGRTDPSYETLLSASGGAGNTRYFASLNDRQESGIMINTGARRTGGRINLDQTINSKLTASMGLDVTRNFLQRGIGNNNNAGVSPTYTFGYTPAIVDLNRRLENGRYPIMPFDGGGAGTANPFEVLRAIQSDETVFRQAGNLRLNYSALSTARHSVQITSLMGFDRFQQEGVQYSPNFLQFEPADGFLGTAGQNNVSSLQTNSGLNAVWTWTPGSSWLTSLTTSVGGTYERQKQEVYRIRGRGLLPTRRTAAGAQDIATEDTRTEFRDQSYYINEQALFFDEKLALNAGFRADRSSANGDREKYYIFPKYSGSYRFVNPITDKIDEIKLRGAWGQSGNRPRYGDRDLLYADGGLIGGQGSLVSAGLIGNTAIRPEVMNELEFGFDASFLKSRLAFEFTRYQRKITDLLLTFPLAPSSGLGNQIINGGQLSVLGNEAVVSLIPIRKGKFEWASRIIYNANVQYTNDIPVPAFPVPGSFGAAYGRNRITANTRSTYIWSNAPLRLNPTTG
;
A
#
# COMPACT_ATOMS: atom_id res chain seq x y z
N MET A 1 38.89 15.51 -10.69
CA MET A 1 37.69 16.01 -10.01
C MET A 1 36.46 15.56 -10.79
N SER A 2 35.60 14.75 -10.19
CA SER A 2 34.39 14.23 -10.84
C SER A 2 33.37 15.34 -11.11
N ARG A 3 32.50 15.16 -12.11
CA ARG A 3 31.41 16.14 -12.42
C ARG A 3 30.57 16.50 -11.19
N LEU A 4 30.45 15.59 -10.22
CA LEU A 4 29.78 15.81 -8.94
C LEU A 4 30.50 16.83 -8.04
N GLN A 5 31.83 16.81 -8.02
CA GLN A 5 32.64 17.79 -7.25
C GLN A 5 32.56 19.20 -7.85
N ARG A 6 32.38 19.31 -9.17
CA ARG A 6 32.16 20.60 -9.83
C ARG A 6 30.76 21.16 -9.58
N LEU A 7 29.76 20.28 -9.49
CA LEU A 7 28.39 20.67 -9.13
C LEU A 7 28.29 21.10 -7.65
N LEU A 8 28.95 20.37 -6.76
CA LEU A 8 29.04 20.75 -5.34
C LEU A 8 29.81 22.05 -5.13
N ALA A 9 30.87 22.31 -5.90
CA ALA A 9 31.60 23.55 -5.87
C ALA A 9 30.78 24.74 -6.42
N ALA A 10 29.98 24.55 -7.46
CA ALA A 10 29.04 25.55 -7.98
C ALA A 10 27.90 25.88 -6.97
N VAL A 11 27.38 24.88 -6.28
CA VAL A 11 26.38 25.07 -5.23
C VAL A 11 26.99 25.76 -3.99
N ALA A 12 28.27 25.46 -3.66
CA ALA A 12 28.98 26.12 -2.57
C ALA A 12 29.31 27.59 -2.91
N LEU A 13 29.56 27.90 -4.18
CA LEU A 13 29.85 29.30 -4.62
C LEU A 13 28.59 30.18 -4.60
N VAL A 14 27.40 29.61 -4.88
CA VAL A 14 26.12 30.32 -4.77
C VAL A 14 25.73 30.54 -3.30
N ALA A 15 26.18 29.68 -2.37
CA ALA A 15 25.92 29.79 -0.93
C ALA A 15 26.85 30.82 -0.22
N ALA A 16 27.86 31.36 -0.89
CA ALA A 16 28.87 32.24 -0.32
C ALA A 16 28.60 33.73 -0.54
N VAL A 17 27.43 34.14 -1.00
CA VAL A 17 27.08 35.57 -1.08
C VAL A 17 26.49 36.00 0.29
N PRO A 18 27.19 36.82 1.09
CA PRO A 18 26.71 37.33 2.34
C PRO A 18 25.66 38.44 2.08
N PHE A 19 24.36 38.05 1.94
CA PHE A 19 23.28 39.03 2.09
C PHE A 19 23.00 39.28 3.58
N SER A 20 23.72 40.22 4.16
CA SER A 20 23.44 40.73 5.51
C SER A 20 22.31 41.75 5.46
N ALA A 21 21.12 41.33 5.04
CA ALA A 21 19.88 42.08 5.32
C ALA A 21 19.31 41.56 6.63
N HIS A 22 19.59 42.19 7.73
CA HIS A 22 18.92 42.00 9.03
C HIS A 22 17.50 42.56 8.91
N ALA A 23 16.57 41.71 8.44
CA ALA A 23 15.16 42.04 8.54
C ALA A 23 14.80 42.08 10.05
N GLN A 24 14.45 43.23 10.55
CA GLN A 24 13.91 43.36 11.94
C GLN A 24 12.66 42.49 12.02
N THR A 25 12.59 41.64 13.04
CA THR A 25 11.46 40.73 13.27
C THR A 25 10.73 41.15 14.56
N ARG A 26 9.42 40.87 14.60
CA ARG A 26 8.58 41.01 15.81
C ARG A 26 7.90 39.71 16.15
N ASP A 27 7.58 39.51 17.40
CA ASP A 27 6.80 38.35 17.84
C ASP A 27 5.31 38.70 17.85
N VAL A 28 4.48 37.89 17.23
CA VAL A 28 3.02 37.93 17.30
C VAL A 28 2.55 36.76 18.14
N THR A 29 1.70 37.05 19.12
CA THR A 29 1.07 36.09 20.01
C THR A 29 -0.44 36.07 19.81
N GLY A 30 -1.12 35.03 20.22
CA GLY A 30 -2.58 34.94 20.16
C GLY A 30 -3.12 33.63 20.62
N LYS A 31 -4.43 33.47 20.53
CA LYS A 31 -5.15 32.27 20.92
C LYS A 31 -6.07 31.85 19.79
N VAL A 32 -6.19 30.52 19.59
CA VAL A 32 -7.14 29.92 18.66
C VAL A 32 -8.21 29.20 19.45
N THR A 33 -9.48 29.52 19.15
CA THR A 33 -10.65 28.96 19.84
C THR A 33 -11.67 28.43 18.84
N MET A 34 -12.58 27.60 19.31
CA MET A 34 -13.69 27.06 18.48
C MET A 34 -14.88 28.02 18.49
N THR A 35 -15.44 28.29 17.33
CA THR A 35 -16.65 29.11 17.16
C THR A 35 -17.82 28.54 17.98
N GLY A 36 -18.54 29.39 18.67
CA GLY A 36 -19.74 29.04 19.43
C GLY A 36 -19.51 28.45 20.81
N THR A 37 -18.36 27.81 21.08
CA THR A 37 -18.05 27.26 22.42
C THR A 37 -16.90 27.97 23.13
N GLY A 38 -16.07 28.73 22.39
CA GLY A 38 -14.87 29.36 22.94
C GLY A 38 -13.79 28.36 23.41
N THR A 39 -13.97 27.05 23.16
CA THR A 39 -13.04 26.01 23.58
C THR A 39 -11.68 26.23 22.91
N PRO A 40 -10.55 26.23 23.66
CA PRO A 40 -9.22 26.33 23.09
C PRO A 40 -8.96 25.20 22.12
N LEU A 41 -8.35 25.49 20.97
CA LEU A 41 -8.01 24.49 19.94
C LEU A 41 -6.49 24.26 19.95
N PRO A 42 -6.03 23.11 20.44
CA PRO A 42 -4.63 22.71 20.34
C PRO A 42 -4.32 22.20 18.92
N ASP A 43 -3.03 22.15 18.59
CA ASP A 43 -2.48 21.59 17.35
C ASP A 43 -2.92 22.31 16.05
N ILE A 44 -3.48 23.51 16.16
CA ILE A 44 -3.77 24.38 15.02
C ILE A 44 -2.48 25.02 14.53
N THR A 45 -2.20 24.91 13.25
CA THR A 45 -1.05 25.57 12.64
C THR A 45 -1.39 27.01 12.32
N VAL A 46 -0.63 27.95 12.91
CA VAL A 46 -0.67 29.37 12.57
C VAL A 46 0.58 29.70 11.79
N GLY A 47 0.43 30.14 10.55
CA GLY A 47 1.53 30.45 9.62
C GLY A 47 1.33 31.81 8.96
N ILE A 48 2.36 32.28 8.26
CA ILE A 48 2.29 33.47 7.44
C ILE A 48 1.75 33.05 6.07
N VAL A 49 0.77 33.78 5.53
CA VAL A 49 0.21 33.53 4.21
C VAL A 49 1.35 33.54 3.17
N GLY A 50 1.40 32.52 2.32
CA GLY A 50 2.46 32.34 1.34
C GLY A 50 3.74 31.66 1.87
N GLN A 51 3.79 31.33 3.16
CA GLN A 51 4.93 30.58 3.74
C GLN A 51 4.49 29.19 4.20
N GLN A 52 5.34 28.19 4.03
CA GLN A 52 5.02 26.81 4.45
C GLN A 52 5.36 26.54 5.93
N VAL A 53 6.02 27.46 6.59
CA VAL A 53 6.42 27.32 7.99
C VAL A 53 5.39 28.00 8.87
N GLY A 54 4.90 27.26 9.86
CA GLY A 54 3.97 27.76 10.87
C GLY A 54 4.31 27.20 12.25
N VAL A 55 3.70 27.79 13.28
CA VAL A 55 3.77 27.30 14.66
C VAL A 55 2.45 26.60 14.99
N ARG A 56 2.48 25.59 15.87
CA ARG A 56 1.25 24.96 16.36
C ARG A 56 0.82 25.54 17.67
N THR A 57 -0.50 25.64 17.89
CA THR A 57 -1.07 26.05 19.17
C THR A 57 -0.83 24.98 20.24
N ASN A 58 -0.63 25.46 21.48
CA ASN A 58 -0.54 24.60 22.67
C ASN A 58 -1.95 24.16 23.14
N GLU A 59 -2.03 23.44 24.27
CA GLU A 59 -3.29 22.96 24.87
C GLU A 59 -4.30 24.05 25.22
N ARG A 60 -3.82 25.25 25.49
CA ARG A 60 -4.66 26.41 25.78
C ARG A 60 -5.05 27.16 24.51
N GLY A 61 -4.71 26.63 23.35
CA GLY A 61 -4.91 27.24 22.05
C GLY A 61 -3.96 28.41 21.76
N GLU A 62 -2.93 28.63 22.59
CA GLU A 62 -2.01 29.75 22.48
C GLU A 62 -0.90 29.47 21.51
N TYR A 63 -0.42 30.49 20.79
CA TYR A 63 0.70 30.40 19.88
C TYR A 63 1.58 31.65 19.96
N ARG A 64 2.82 31.53 19.53
CA ARG A 64 3.77 32.61 19.32
C ARG A 64 4.50 32.39 18.02
N ILE A 65 4.39 33.34 17.09
CA ILE A 65 5.02 33.28 15.77
C ILE A 65 5.88 34.53 15.55
N ARG A 66 7.09 34.34 15.05
CA ARG A 66 7.97 35.43 14.69
C ARG A 66 7.72 35.83 13.24
N VAL A 67 7.46 37.13 13.02
CA VAL A 67 7.14 37.69 11.71
C VAL A 67 8.08 38.85 11.37
N ALA A 68 8.22 39.18 10.10
CA ALA A 68 8.96 40.39 9.69
C ALA A 68 8.25 41.65 10.19
N GLN A 69 9.00 42.74 10.43
CA GLN A 69 8.39 44.04 10.69
C GLN A 69 7.60 44.50 9.46
N GLY A 70 6.43 45.07 9.69
CA GLY A 70 5.50 45.49 8.65
C GLY A 70 4.16 44.76 8.72
N GLU A 71 3.35 45.05 7.75
CA GLU A 71 2.07 44.40 7.61
C GLU A 71 2.22 42.90 7.28
N VAL A 72 1.49 42.00 7.97
CA VAL A 72 1.55 40.57 7.77
C VAL A 72 0.16 39.95 7.83
N SER A 73 -0.11 38.99 6.95
CA SER A 73 -1.31 38.16 7.00
C SER A 73 -0.99 36.82 7.64
N LEU A 74 -1.65 36.50 8.75
CA LEU A 74 -1.53 35.22 9.43
C LEU A 74 -2.71 34.35 9.06
N LEU A 75 -2.45 33.07 8.84
CA LEU A 75 -3.42 32.04 8.53
C LEU A 75 -3.41 30.98 9.63
N ALA A 76 -4.53 30.80 10.31
CA ALA A 76 -4.75 29.65 11.20
C ALA A 76 -5.47 28.54 10.46
N ARG A 77 -4.94 27.32 10.53
CA ARG A 77 -5.50 26.11 9.88
C ARG A 77 -5.26 24.86 10.71
N GLY A 78 -6.22 23.96 10.71
CA GLY A 78 -6.12 22.66 11.38
C GLY A 78 -7.02 21.63 10.71
N LEU A 79 -6.65 20.35 10.77
CA LEU A 79 -7.47 19.30 10.22
C LEU A 79 -8.83 19.22 10.93
N GLY A 80 -9.93 19.31 10.18
CA GLY A 80 -11.28 19.32 10.71
C GLY A 80 -11.78 20.69 11.19
N TYR A 81 -11.08 21.78 10.84
CA TYR A 81 -11.50 23.16 11.12
C TYR A 81 -11.37 24.04 9.88
N THR A 82 -12.30 25.00 9.73
CA THR A 82 -12.21 26.02 8.69
C THR A 82 -11.04 26.95 8.97
N ARG A 83 -10.31 27.31 7.91
CA ARG A 83 -9.20 28.24 8.05
C ARG A 83 -9.69 29.67 8.24
N GLN A 84 -8.92 30.47 8.98
CA GLN A 84 -9.16 31.91 9.14
C GLN A 84 -7.88 32.68 8.85
N THR A 85 -8.00 33.76 8.09
CA THR A 85 -6.86 34.68 7.84
C THR A 85 -7.12 35.99 8.53
N ILE A 86 -6.11 36.52 9.25
CA ILE A 86 -6.14 37.83 9.88
C ILE A 86 -5.00 38.65 9.32
N ARG A 87 -5.30 39.86 8.87
CA ARG A 87 -4.29 40.84 8.44
C ARG A 87 -3.94 41.73 9.61
N LEU A 88 -2.67 41.80 9.95
CA LEU A 88 -2.13 42.58 11.05
C LEU A 88 -1.33 43.76 10.52
N ALA A 89 -1.59 44.92 11.05
CA ALA A 89 -0.78 46.10 10.81
C ALA A 89 0.61 45.98 11.46
N ALA A 90 1.51 46.84 11.07
CA ALA A 90 2.92 46.81 11.53
C ALA A 90 3.09 46.95 13.06
N ASN A 91 2.16 47.61 13.73
CA ASN A 91 2.16 47.85 15.17
C ASN A 91 1.33 46.81 15.98
N GLU A 92 0.64 45.88 15.34
CA GLU A 92 -0.19 44.87 16.01
C GLU A 92 0.58 43.62 16.30
N ASN A 93 0.68 43.22 17.57
CA ASN A 93 1.43 42.05 18.04
C ASN A 93 0.52 40.94 18.59
N THR A 94 -0.81 41.08 18.44
CA THR A 94 -1.77 40.09 18.93
C THR A 94 -2.76 39.72 17.82
N ALA A 95 -2.97 38.40 17.57
CA ALA A 95 -4.01 37.91 16.67
C ALA A 95 -4.73 36.72 17.29
N ASN A 96 -6.02 36.85 17.53
CA ASN A 96 -6.85 35.76 18.03
C ASN A 96 -7.73 35.19 16.90
N PHE A 97 -7.73 33.88 16.75
CA PHE A 97 -8.52 33.17 15.74
C PHE A 97 -9.69 32.43 16.36
N THR A 98 -10.81 32.42 15.64
CA THR A 98 -11.98 31.64 16.02
C THR A 98 -12.36 30.74 14.85
N LEU A 99 -12.09 29.44 14.97
CA LEU A 99 -12.29 28.48 13.87
C LEU A 99 -13.59 27.71 14.02
N GLU A 100 -14.29 27.53 12.92
CA GLU A 100 -15.45 26.65 12.84
C GLU A 100 -15.04 25.23 12.51
N LYS A 101 -15.76 24.23 13.05
CA LYS A 101 -15.48 22.83 12.77
C LYS A 101 -15.85 22.47 11.33
N ASP A 102 -14.88 22.00 10.54
CA ASP A 102 -15.06 21.48 9.19
C ASP A 102 -15.15 19.96 9.22
N VAL A 103 -16.37 19.44 9.44
CA VAL A 103 -16.61 17.99 9.55
C VAL A 103 -16.44 17.27 8.23
N LEU A 104 -16.63 17.97 7.13
CA LEU A 104 -16.50 17.42 5.77
C LEU A 104 -15.06 17.47 5.25
N GLN A 105 -14.14 18.04 6.01
CA GLN A 105 -12.72 18.19 5.69
C GLN A 105 -12.46 18.86 4.33
N LEU A 106 -13.32 19.82 3.96
CA LEU A 106 -13.22 20.54 2.69
C LEU A 106 -11.96 21.42 2.62
N GLU A 107 -11.41 21.81 3.78
CA GLU A 107 -10.25 22.68 3.93
C GLU A 107 -8.96 21.94 4.37
N GLY A 108 -8.84 20.66 4.02
CA GLY A 108 -7.61 19.91 4.27
C GLY A 108 -6.44 20.37 3.38
N VAL A 109 -5.22 20.18 3.86
CA VAL A 109 -4.01 20.39 3.07
C VAL A 109 -3.63 19.06 2.45
N THR A 110 -3.34 19.05 1.16
CA THR A 110 -2.91 17.84 0.43
C THR A 110 -1.44 17.97 0.08
N VAL A 111 -0.68 16.93 0.31
CA VAL A 111 0.72 16.83 -0.13
C VAL A 111 0.71 16.56 -1.63
N THR A 112 1.04 17.55 -2.44
CA THR A 112 1.09 17.43 -3.90
C THR A 112 2.48 17.11 -4.44
N GLY A 113 3.46 16.90 -3.56
CA GLY A 113 4.82 16.54 -3.94
C GLY A 113 5.78 16.40 -2.75
N ALA A 114 7.03 16.07 -3.03
CA ALA A 114 8.06 15.84 -2.02
C ALA A 114 8.31 17.06 -1.10
N ALA A 115 8.00 18.28 -1.57
CA ALA A 115 8.24 19.52 -0.85
C ALA A 115 7.08 20.53 -0.88
N THR A 116 5.99 20.24 -1.63
CA THR A 116 4.86 21.18 -1.76
C THR A 116 3.59 20.60 -1.18
N THR A 117 2.88 21.45 -0.45
CA THR A 117 1.51 21.17 0.00
C THR A 117 0.58 22.12 -0.71
N THR A 118 -0.53 21.63 -1.22
CA THR A 118 -1.59 22.43 -1.84
C THR A 118 -2.84 22.34 -0.96
N ASP A 119 -3.51 23.44 -0.78
CA ASP A 119 -4.80 23.44 -0.12
C ASP A 119 -5.81 22.67 -0.97
N ARG A 120 -6.60 21.77 -0.38
CA ARG A 120 -7.62 20.97 -1.06
C ARG A 120 -8.63 21.84 -1.82
N ARG A 121 -8.91 23.04 -1.31
CA ARG A 121 -9.83 24.01 -1.96
C ARG A 121 -9.36 24.38 -3.36
N VAL A 122 -8.05 24.57 -3.55
CA VAL A 122 -7.47 24.95 -4.86
C VAL A 122 -6.91 23.76 -5.64
N ALA A 123 -6.88 22.56 -5.03
CA ALA A 123 -6.41 21.36 -5.72
C ALA A 123 -7.33 21.03 -6.90
N ALA A 124 -6.72 20.86 -8.08
CA ALA A 124 -7.44 20.55 -9.32
C ALA A 124 -7.57 19.03 -9.56
N THR A 125 -6.91 18.20 -8.78
CA THR A 125 -6.92 16.74 -8.88
C THR A 125 -7.72 16.10 -7.75
N ALA A 126 -8.33 14.93 -8.03
CA ALA A 126 -9.05 14.17 -7.01
C ALA A 126 -8.08 13.52 -6.03
N VAL A 127 -8.12 13.92 -4.77
CA VAL A 127 -7.36 13.34 -3.66
C VAL A 127 -8.34 12.89 -2.58
N ALA A 128 -8.17 11.63 -2.13
CA ALA A 128 -8.94 11.15 -0.98
C ALA A 128 -8.08 11.24 0.28
N THR A 129 -8.65 11.76 1.35
CA THR A 129 -7.97 11.91 2.65
C THR A 129 -8.73 11.11 3.70
N VAL A 130 -8.01 10.34 4.51
CA VAL A 130 -8.54 9.58 5.65
C VAL A 130 -7.70 9.92 6.88
N ASN A 131 -8.31 10.47 7.90
CA ASN A 131 -7.61 10.90 9.14
C ASN A 131 -7.54 9.79 10.20
N ALA A 132 -6.70 10.00 11.22
CA ALA A 132 -6.50 9.05 12.32
C ALA A 132 -7.80 8.66 13.05
N ALA A 133 -8.73 9.59 13.25
CA ALA A 133 -10.00 9.30 13.93
C ALA A 133 -10.88 8.36 13.10
N GLU A 134 -10.90 8.53 11.79
CA GLU A 134 -11.61 7.67 10.86
C GLU A 134 -10.92 6.30 10.69
N LEU A 135 -9.58 6.28 10.67
CA LEU A 135 -8.79 5.04 10.57
C LEU A 135 -9.01 4.14 11.79
N ASN A 136 -8.98 4.72 13.00
CA ASN A 136 -8.99 3.96 14.24
C ASN A 136 -10.39 3.70 14.80
N ARG A 137 -11.45 4.15 14.11
CA ARG A 137 -12.85 3.95 14.55
C ARG A 137 -13.23 2.48 14.59
N VAL A 138 -12.80 1.72 13.60
CA VAL A 138 -12.98 0.26 13.52
C VAL A 138 -11.60 -0.37 13.38
N PRO A 139 -11.14 -1.18 14.35
CA PRO A 139 -9.86 -1.86 14.24
C PRO A 139 -9.88 -2.84 13.06
N ALA A 140 -9.03 -2.65 12.06
CA ALA A 140 -8.80 -3.63 11.02
C ALA A 140 -7.48 -4.37 11.24
N ARG A 141 -7.29 -5.47 10.54
CA ARG A 141 -6.10 -6.33 10.63
C ARG A 141 -4.86 -5.65 10.06
N SER A 142 -5.04 -4.88 8.99
CA SER A 142 -3.98 -4.16 8.29
C SER A 142 -4.34 -2.70 8.06
N LEU A 143 -3.34 -1.89 7.71
CA LEU A 143 -3.54 -0.50 7.34
C LEU A 143 -4.44 -0.36 6.11
N GLU A 144 -4.23 -1.21 5.11
CA GLU A 144 -5.03 -1.22 3.88
C GLU A 144 -6.49 -1.58 4.17
N GLY A 145 -6.72 -2.58 5.04
CA GLY A 145 -8.06 -2.96 5.48
C GLY A 145 -8.82 -1.79 6.13
N ASN A 146 -8.09 -0.92 6.86
CA ASN A 146 -8.66 0.30 7.43
C ASN A 146 -9.11 1.32 6.37
N LEU A 147 -8.60 1.24 5.14
CA LEU A 147 -9.00 2.12 4.01
C LEU A 147 -10.20 1.57 3.23
N ALA A 148 -10.59 0.31 3.46
CA ALA A 148 -11.70 -0.32 2.75
C ALA A 148 -13.00 0.46 2.95
N GLY A 149 -13.70 0.78 1.85
CA GLY A 149 -14.94 1.56 1.87
C GLY A 149 -14.77 3.05 2.19
N LYS A 150 -13.54 3.57 2.36
CA LYS A 150 -13.28 4.98 2.69
C LYS A 150 -12.70 5.80 1.54
N VAL A 151 -12.17 5.15 0.51
CA VAL A 151 -11.53 5.79 -0.64
C VAL A 151 -12.29 5.48 -1.92
N ALA A 152 -12.89 6.49 -2.53
CA ALA A 152 -13.54 6.35 -3.84
C ALA A 152 -12.51 5.97 -4.91
N GLY A 153 -12.84 5.00 -5.78
CA GLY A 153 -11.95 4.53 -6.86
C GLY A 153 -10.87 3.55 -6.40
N ALA A 154 -10.78 3.22 -5.10
CA ALA A 154 -9.91 2.18 -4.60
C ALA A 154 -10.69 0.87 -4.35
N ARG A 155 -10.18 -0.23 -4.88
CA ARG A 155 -10.58 -1.60 -4.54
C ARG A 155 -9.54 -2.17 -3.59
N ILE A 156 -9.98 -2.59 -2.42
CA ILE A 156 -9.13 -3.22 -1.41
C ILE A 156 -9.56 -4.65 -1.26
N SER A 157 -8.61 -5.56 -1.41
CA SER A 157 -8.82 -7.00 -1.31
C SER A 157 -7.82 -7.56 -0.31
N ASP A 158 -8.32 -8.21 0.73
CA ASP A 158 -7.46 -8.91 1.67
C ASP A 158 -6.73 -10.06 0.96
N ASN A 159 -5.44 -10.21 1.21
CA ASN A 159 -4.63 -11.28 0.63
C ASN A 159 -5.05 -12.64 1.17
N SER A 160 -5.41 -12.66 2.47
CA SER A 160 -5.99 -13.82 3.16
C SER A 160 -6.65 -13.38 4.47
N GLY A 161 -7.46 -14.25 5.06
CA GLY A 161 -7.99 -14.05 6.42
C GLY A 161 -7.01 -14.42 7.53
N ALA A 162 -5.77 -14.80 7.21
CA ALA A 162 -4.78 -15.22 8.19
C ALA A 162 -4.33 -14.07 9.09
N PRO A 163 -3.96 -14.35 10.36
CA PRO A 163 -3.36 -13.38 11.26
C PRO A 163 -2.15 -12.69 10.64
N GLY A 164 -2.02 -11.38 10.86
CA GLY A 164 -0.96 -10.57 10.28
C GLY A 164 -0.99 -10.46 8.75
N GLY A 165 -2.08 -10.94 8.10
CA GLY A 165 -2.29 -10.81 6.66
C GLY A 165 -2.39 -9.36 6.24
N GLY A 166 -1.85 -9.03 5.04
CA GLY A 166 -1.99 -7.74 4.40
C GLY A 166 -3.16 -7.70 3.43
N ALA A 167 -3.36 -6.56 2.80
CA ALA A 167 -4.32 -6.40 1.74
C ALA A 167 -3.67 -5.74 0.52
N GLN A 168 -4.26 -5.93 -0.64
CA GLN A 168 -3.86 -5.31 -1.88
C GLN A 168 -4.78 -4.14 -2.22
N ILE A 169 -4.19 -3.02 -2.60
CA ILE A 169 -4.93 -1.83 -3.04
C ILE A 169 -4.79 -1.68 -4.55
N GLN A 170 -5.90 -1.59 -5.26
CA GLN A 170 -5.94 -1.25 -6.67
C GLN A 170 -6.70 0.06 -6.86
N ILE A 171 -6.08 1.05 -7.51
CA ILE A 171 -6.66 2.38 -7.73
C ILE A 171 -7.05 2.55 -9.18
N ARG A 172 -8.37 2.75 -9.44
CA ARG A 172 -8.92 3.03 -10.77
C ARG A 172 -8.62 1.95 -11.82
N GLY A 173 -8.53 0.68 -11.43
CA GLY A 173 -8.30 -0.47 -12.33
C GLY A 173 -6.83 -0.81 -12.54
N ALA A 174 -6.56 -1.83 -13.35
CA ALA A 174 -5.21 -2.28 -13.69
C ALA A 174 -4.53 -1.32 -14.68
N THR A 175 -3.24 -1.13 -14.51
CA THR A 175 -2.41 -0.22 -15.32
C THR A 175 -1.29 -0.94 -16.07
N SER A 176 -1.14 -2.23 -15.88
CA SER A 176 -0.14 -3.07 -16.55
C SER A 176 -0.65 -4.50 -16.67
N VAL A 177 -0.07 -5.25 -17.59
CA VAL A 177 -0.31 -6.69 -17.77
C VAL A 177 0.71 -7.52 -16.98
N LEU A 178 1.98 -7.14 -17.04
CA LEU A 178 3.09 -7.86 -16.38
C LEU A 178 3.69 -7.09 -15.20
N GLY A 179 3.49 -5.77 -15.13
CA GLY A 179 4.01 -4.91 -14.08
C GLY A 179 3.26 -5.06 -12.75
N GLN A 180 3.80 -4.44 -11.71
CA GLN A 180 3.16 -4.41 -10.39
C GLN A 180 1.89 -3.56 -10.45
N GLY A 181 0.83 -4.02 -9.80
CA GLY A 181 -0.47 -3.31 -9.72
C GLY A 181 -0.65 -2.46 -8.45
N ASP A 182 0.27 -2.55 -7.49
CA ASP A 182 0.15 -1.84 -6.21
C ASP A 182 0.55 -0.37 -6.33
N PRO A 183 -0.10 0.53 -5.57
CA PRO A 183 0.31 1.93 -5.50
C PRO A 183 1.67 2.09 -4.82
N LEU A 184 2.31 3.22 -5.05
CA LEU A 184 3.53 3.61 -4.34
C LEU A 184 3.17 4.07 -2.92
N TYR A 185 3.88 3.58 -1.91
CA TYR A 185 3.68 3.99 -0.52
C TYR A 185 4.79 4.93 -0.06
N VAL A 186 4.39 6.05 0.52
CA VAL A 186 5.29 7.11 1.00
C VAL A 186 4.96 7.42 2.45
N VAL A 187 5.89 7.20 3.37
CA VAL A 187 5.73 7.50 4.80
C VAL A 187 6.64 8.66 5.18
N ASP A 188 6.07 9.78 5.61
CA ASP A 188 6.79 11.02 5.94
C ASP A 188 7.76 11.50 4.85
N GLY A 189 7.42 11.21 3.56
CA GLY A 189 8.21 11.53 2.40
C GLY A 189 9.19 10.44 1.94
N VAL A 190 9.35 9.37 2.70
CA VAL A 190 10.20 8.21 2.34
C VAL A 190 9.39 7.17 1.61
N ILE A 191 9.85 6.75 0.45
CA ILE A 191 9.25 5.62 -0.27
C ILE A 191 9.62 4.34 0.47
N ILE A 192 8.60 3.57 0.85
CA ILE A 192 8.76 2.31 1.56
C ILE A 192 8.44 1.11 0.68
N SER A 193 9.05 -0.01 0.99
CA SER A 193 8.80 -1.28 0.30
C SER A 193 7.46 -1.88 0.71
N ASN A 194 6.66 -2.22 -0.29
CA ASN A 194 5.46 -3.05 -0.13
C ASN A 194 5.64 -4.44 -0.76
N ALA A 195 6.88 -4.91 -0.88
CA ALA A 195 7.16 -6.19 -1.49
C ALA A 195 6.44 -7.31 -0.75
N GLY A 196 5.65 -8.07 -1.50
CA GLY A 196 5.13 -9.35 -1.05
C GLY A 196 6.18 -10.43 -1.34
N ILE A 197 6.72 -11.04 -0.32
CA ILE A 197 7.74 -12.07 -0.46
C ILE A 197 7.20 -13.39 0.07
N SER A 198 7.34 -14.43 -0.75
CA SER A 198 6.93 -15.78 -0.39
C SER A 198 7.63 -16.24 0.89
N SER A 199 6.87 -16.86 1.80
CA SER A 199 7.40 -17.42 3.04
C SER A 199 8.25 -18.67 2.82
N GLY A 200 8.07 -19.33 1.66
CA GLY A 200 8.70 -20.60 1.34
C GLY A 200 7.81 -21.83 1.58
N ALA A 201 6.54 -21.64 1.99
CA ALA A 201 5.60 -22.74 2.23
C ALA A 201 5.35 -23.62 0.99
N SER A 202 5.62 -23.11 -0.22
CA SER A 202 5.62 -23.87 -1.45
C SER A 202 6.61 -25.05 -1.46
N ALA A 203 7.64 -25.02 -0.61
CA ALA A 203 8.54 -26.16 -0.43
C ALA A 203 7.79 -27.39 0.10
N ILE A 204 6.88 -27.19 1.06
CA ILE A 204 6.07 -28.26 1.64
C ILE A 204 4.99 -28.71 0.66
N THR A 205 4.29 -27.79 -0.01
CA THR A 205 3.20 -28.16 -0.91
C THR A 205 3.68 -28.92 -2.15
N ARG A 206 4.94 -28.73 -2.58
CA ARG A 206 5.57 -29.54 -3.64
C ARG A 206 5.74 -31.01 -3.25
N ALA A 207 5.89 -31.29 -1.96
CA ALA A 207 5.97 -32.65 -1.45
C ALA A 207 4.76 -33.50 -1.81
N GLY A 208 3.57 -32.90 -1.93
CA GLY A 208 2.37 -33.58 -2.38
C GLY A 208 2.30 -33.85 -3.90
N GLY A 209 3.42 -33.77 -4.63
CA GLY A 209 3.50 -34.15 -6.07
C GLY A 209 2.95 -33.10 -7.04
N THR A 210 2.62 -31.89 -6.61
CA THR A 210 2.16 -30.84 -7.54
C THR A 210 3.32 -29.99 -8.04
N THR A 211 3.30 -29.67 -9.34
CA THR A 211 4.15 -28.63 -9.91
C THR A 211 3.83 -27.32 -9.24
N GLY A 212 4.82 -26.73 -8.53
CA GLY A 212 4.71 -25.58 -7.67
C GLY A 212 3.89 -24.40 -8.18
N SER A 213 2.59 -24.46 -7.98
CA SER A 213 1.78 -23.26 -8.01
C SER A 213 2.13 -22.44 -6.78
N ASN A 214 2.42 -21.15 -6.97
CA ASN A 214 2.68 -20.19 -5.89
C ASN A 214 1.40 -19.97 -5.08
N GLN A 215 1.10 -20.88 -4.17
CA GLN A 215 -0.03 -20.79 -3.26
C GLN A 215 0.40 -20.33 -1.87
N ASP A 216 1.58 -19.73 -1.80
CA ASP A 216 2.05 -19.06 -0.60
C ASP A 216 1.17 -17.84 -0.31
N GLN A 217 0.67 -17.74 0.90
CA GLN A 217 -0.02 -16.55 1.39
C GLN A 217 1.00 -15.42 1.56
N VAL A 218 1.29 -14.73 0.49
CA VAL A 218 2.24 -13.62 0.51
C VAL A 218 1.65 -12.47 1.32
N VAL A 219 2.36 -12.03 2.35
CA VAL A 219 2.02 -10.81 3.10
C VAL A 219 2.85 -9.66 2.57
N ASN A 220 2.18 -8.58 2.20
CA ASN A 220 2.86 -7.37 1.82
C ASN A 220 3.45 -6.66 3.06
N ARG A 221 4.53 -5.91 2.86
CA ARG A 221 5.28 -5.29 3.97
C ARG A 221 4.60 -4.04 4.54
N LEU A 222 3.49 -3.57 3.96
CA LEU A 222 2.71 -2.49 4.56
C LEU A 222 1.99 -2.94 5.85
N ALA A 223 1.68 -4.24 5.97
CA ALA A 223 1.13 -4.83 7.19
C ALA A 223 2.06 -4.68 8.42
N ASP A 224 3.36 -4.41 8.20
CA ASP A 224 4.32 -4.17 9.27
C ASP A 224 4.12 -2.82 9.97
N LEU A 225 3.47 -1.84 9.32
CA LEU A 225 3.23 -0.52 9.90
C LEU A 225 2.15 -0.56 10.98
N ASN A 226 2.33 0.27 12.01
CA ASN A 226 1.34 0.43 13.06
C ASN A 226 0.30 1.51 12.69
N PRO A 227 -0.97 1.18 12.43
CA PRO A 227 -1.99 2.17 12.08
C PRO A 227 -2.22 3.23 13.17
N ASN A 228 -1.92 2.92 14.43
CA ASN A 228 -2.12 3.84 15.55
C ASN A 228 -1.11 5.01 15.57
N ASP A 229 0.03 4.88 14.86
CA ASP A 229 1.04 5.94 14.73
C ASP A 229 0.75 6.91 13.57
N ILE A 230 -0.32 6.66 12.81
CA ILE A 230 -0.69 7.46 11.64
C ILE A 230 -1.57 8.64 12.05
N GLU A 231 -1.25 9.82 11.54
CA GLU A 231 -2.06 11.04 11.67
C GLU A 231 -3.04 11.17 10.50
N ASN A 232 -2.56 10.90 9.27
CA ASN A 232 -3.31 11.11 8.04
C ASN A 232 -2.83 10.19 6.91
N ILE A 233 -3.75 9.76 6.05
CA ILE A 233 -3.46 9.06 4.79
C ILE A 233 -4.10 9.84 3.65
N GLU A 234 -3.32 10.14 2.63
CA GLU A 234 -3.77 10.74 1.40
C GLU A 234 -3.55 9.78 0.23
N VAL A 235 -4.58 9.60 -0.60
CA VAL A 235 -4.51 8.75 -1.78
C VAL A 235 -4.57 9.61 -3.03
N LEU A 236 -3.43 9.74 -3.70
CA LEU A 236 -3.27 10.44 -4.95
C LEU A 236 -3.62 9.47 -6.09
N LYS A 237 -4.69 9.76 -6.81
CA LYS A 237 -5.28 8.81 -7.77
C LYS A 237 -4.96 9.13 -9.22
N SER A 238 -4.84 10.41 -9.56
CA SER A 238 -4.67 10.84 -10.94
C SER A 238 -3.19 10.95 -11.36
N ALA A 239 -2.91 10.75 -12.65
CA ALA A 239 -1.58 10.92 -13.21
C ALA A 239 -1.00 12.33 -12.94
N ALA A 240 -1.82 13.37 -13.01
CA ALA A 240 -1.40 14.74 -12.71
C ALA A 240 -1.00 14.93 -11.23
N ALA A 241 -1.67 14.22 -10.29
CA ALA A 241 -1.30 14.23 -8.88
C ALA A 241 -0.03 13.42 -8.62
N THR A 242 0.14 12.28 -9.30
CA THR A 242 1.24 11.33 -9.08
C THR A 242 2.50 11.64 -9.87
N ALA A 243 2.43 12.52 -10.88
CA ALA A 243 3.57 12.86 -11.75
C ALA A 243 4.84 13.30 -10.99
N ILE A 244 4.70 13.85 -9.79
CA ILE A 244 5.85 14.26 -8.95
C ILE A 244 6.62 13.05 -8.41
N TYR A 245 5.94 11.89 -8.26
CA TYR A 245 6.55 10.64 -7.79
C TYR A 245 7.12 9.77 -8.92
N GLY A 246 6.88 10.16 -10.19
CA GLY A 246 7.55 9.62 -11.38
C GLY A 246 7.09 8.27 -11.85
N SER A 247 8.04 7.53 -12.46
CA SER A 247 7.82 6.26 -13.18
C SER A 247 7.46 5.06 -12.30
N ARG A 248 7.12 5.26 -11.03
CA ARG A 248 6.61 4.22 -10.11
C ARG A 248 5.20 4.51 -9.63
N ALA A 249 4.63 5.65 -10.03
CA ALA A 249 3.39 6.17 -9.48
C ALA A 249 2.17 5.99 -10.39
N THR A 250 2.28 5.20 -11.45
CA THR A 250 1.19 4.91 -12.41
C THR A 250 -0.04 4.29 -11.72
N ASN A 251 0.20 3.47 -10.69
CA ASN A 251 -0.86 2.82 -9.91
C ASN A 251 -1.46 3.72 -8.81
N GLY A 252 -1.06 4.99 -8.75
CA GLY A 252 -1.40 5.91 -7.66
C GLY A 252 -0.32 5.96 -6.58
N VAL A 253 -0.51 6.87 -5.62
CA VAL A 253 0.39 7.03 -4.47
C VAL A 253 -0.43 7.12 -3.18
N VAL A 254 -0.04 6.35 -2.18
CA VAL A 254 -0.58 6.42 -0.82
C VAL A 254 0.44 7.14 0.05
N VAL A 255 0.14 8.37 0.42
CA VAL A 255 0.99 9.21 1.27
C VAL A 255 0.52 9.09 2.70
N ILE A 256 1.38 8.65 3.57
CA ILE A 256 1.11 8.39 4.99
C ILE A 256 1.91 9.41 5.80
N THR A 257 1.22 10.20 6.59
CA THR A 257 1.82 11.12 7.55
C THR A 257 1.65 10.55 8.95
N THR A 258 2.75 10.49 9.71
CA THR A 258 2.73 9.95 11.06
C THR A 258 2.55 11.05 12.11
N LYS A 259 2.10 10.67 13.30
CA LYS A 259 1.87 11.57 14.43
C LYS A 259 3.15 12.28 14.83
N LYS A 260 3.04 13.57 15.15
CA LYS A 260 4.14 14.43 15.57
C LYS A 260 3.94 14.94 16.98
N GLY A 261 5.00 15.47 17.58
CA GLY A 261 4.93 16.14 18.86
C GLY A 261 4.18 17.47 18.80
N ALA A 262 3.47 17.79 19.85
CA ALA A 262 2.84 19.09 20.07
C ALA A 262 3.66 19.90 21.10
N SER A 263 3.57 21.22 21.06
CA SER A 263 4.17 22.09 22.10
C SER A 263 3.38 21.95 23.40
N GLY A 264 4.08 21.90 24.54
CA GLY A 264 3.45 21.83 25.86
C GLY A 264 3.87 20.59 26.65
N GLN A 265 3.15 20.37 27.76
CA GLN A 265 3.45 19.24 28.66
C GLN A 265 3.28 17.90 27.97
N THR A 266 4.05 16.92 28.41
CA THR A 266 3.95 15.55 27.90
C THR A 266 2.57 14.97 28.17
N ARG A 267 1.93 14.50 27.11
CA ARG A 267 0.67 13.74 27.17
C ARG A 267 0.96 12.27 26.95
N TRP A 268 0.48 11.47 27.88
CA TRP A 268 0.53 10.02 27.79
C TRP A 268 -0.81 9.48 27.30
N ASN A 269 -0.76 8.51 26.43
CA ASN A 269 -1.95 7.78 25.99
C ASN A 269 -1.65 6.27 26.10
N VAL A 270 -2.52 5.55 26.79
CA VAL A 270 -2.49 4.10 26.92
C VAL A 270 -3.76 3.56 26.32
N THR A 271 -3.63 2.64 25.36
CA THR A 271 -4.79 1.96 24.75
C THR A 271 -4.60 0.47 24.87
N GLN A 272 -5.58 -0.20 25.47
CA GLN A 272 -5.67 -1.65 25.53
C GLN A 272 -6.90 -2.11 24.76
N ARG A 273 -6.69 -3.05 23.81
CA ARG A 273 -7.77 -3.71 23.09
C ARG A 273 -7.67 -5.20 23.31
N VAL A 274 -8.83 -5.83 23.54
CA VAL A 274 -8.96 -7.27 23.66
C VAL A 274 -10.13 -7.70 22.79
N GLY A 275 -9.99 -8.81 22.10
CA GLY A 275 -11.04 -9.32 21.24
C GLY A 275 -10.80 -10.79 20.87
N THR A 276 -11.73 -11.35 20.14
CA THR A 276 -11.61 -12.69 19.56
C THR A 276 -11.91 -12.62 18.07
N GLN A 277 -11.43 -13.62 17.34
CA GLN A 277 -11.75 -13.79 15.93
C GLN A 277 -12.64 -15.03 15.77
N GLN A 278 -13.54 -14.99 14.80
CA GLN A 278 -14.39 -16.10 14.45
C GLN A 278 -14.60 -16.18 12.94
N LEU A 279 -14.95 -17.34 12.46
CA LEU A 279 -15.32 -17.56 11.08
C LEU A 279 -16.54 -16.68 10.73
N MET A 280 -16.42 -15.85 9.71
CA MET A 280 -17.49 -14.93 9.32
C MET A 280 -18.70 -15.66 8.75
N ARG A 281 -18.47 -16.75 8.01
CA ARG A 281 -19.53 -17.55 7.37
C ARG A 281 -19.07 -18.98 7.22
N SER A 282 -19.89 -19.92 7.70
CA SER A 282 -19.75 -21.34 7.39
C SER A 282 -20.40 -21.65 6.04
N LEU A 283 -19.73 -22.44 5.20
CA LEU A 283 -20.29 -22.97 3.96
C LEU A 283 -21.13 -24.23 4.23
N GLY A 284 -20.85 -24.91 5.36
CA GLY A 284 -21.46 -26.16 5.73
C GLY A 284 -20.94 -27.36 4.90
N HIS A 285 -21.44 -28.51 5.24
CA HIS A 285 -21.19 -29.78 4.54
C HIS A 285 -22.51 -30.44 4.16
N ARG A 286 -22.49 -31.28 3.12
CA ARG A 286 -23.59 -32.17 2.85
C ARG A 286 -23.77 -33.13 4.03
N GLN A 287 -24.99 -33.18 4.56
CA GLN A 287 -25.39 -34.13 5.60
C GLN A 287 -25.93 -35.40 4.97
N TYR A 288 -25.60 -36.51 5.56
CA TYR A 288 -26.05 -37.85 5.13
C TYR A 288 -26.89 -38.48 6.24
N ALA A 289 -28.07 -38.91 5.90
CA ALA A 289 -28.95 -39.56 6.87
C ALA A 289 -28.74 -41.09 6.92
N THR A 290 -28.58 -41.70 5.77
CA THR A 290 -28.46 -43.14 5.57
C THR A 290 -27.25 -43.54 4.74
N LEU A 291 -26.89 -44.82 4.80
CA LEU A 291 -25.85 -45.40 3.97
C LEU A 291 -26.10 -45.17 2.47
N ASN A 292 -27.35 -45.28 2.02
CA ASN A 292 -27.71 -45.11 0.61
C ASN A 292 -27.47 -43.67 0.13
N ASP A 293 -27.50 -42.68 1.03
CA ASP A 293 -27.16 -41.27 0.70
C ASP A 293 -25.68 -41.10 0.47
N VAL A 294 -24.84 -41.97 1.07
CA VAL A 294 -23.37 -41.89 1.01
C VAL A 294 -22.79 -42.66 -0.17
N LEU A 295 -23.30 -43.86 -0.44
CA LEU A 295 -22.74 -44.77 -1.43
C LEU A 295 -22.49 -44.16 -2.82
N PRO A 296 -23.31 -43.24 -3.36
CA PRO A 296 -23.02 -42.58 -4.64
C PRO A 296 -21.81 -41.65 -4.64
N TRP A 297 -21.24 -41.32 -3.47
CA TRP A 297 -20.16 -40.32 -3.28
C TRP A 297 -18.88 -40.92 -2.76
N VAL A 298 -18.81 -42.22 -2.55
CA VAL A 298 -17.63 -42.95 -2.11
C VAL A 298 -17.16 -43.90 -3.19
N ASP A 299 -15.86 -43.96 -3.39
CA ASP A 299 -15.24 -44.75 -4.44
C ASP A 299 -14.66 -46.03 -3.86
N GLY A 300 -14.99 -47.14 -4.52
CA GLY A 300 -14.37 -48.41 -4.31
C GLY A 300 -14.72 -49.14 -2.99
N PRO A 301 -14.26 -50.40 -2.85
CA PRO A 301 -14.62 -51.25 -1.71
C PRO A 301 -14.18 -50.69 -0.33
N VAL A 302 -13.08 -49.94 -0.28
CA VAL A 302 -12.56 -49.36 0.95
C VAL A 302 -13.45 -48.22 1.42
N GLY A 303 -13.87 -47.32 0.50
CA GLY A 303 -14.79 -46.25 0.78
C GLY A 303 -16.17 -46.76 1.20
N GLU A 304 -16.70 -47.78 0.53
CA GLU A 304 -17.96 -48.41 0.90
C GLU A 304 -17.89 -49.08 2.28
N ALA A 305 -16.81 -49.79 2.60
CA ALA A 305 -16.62 -50.42 3.90
C ALA A 305 -16.60 -49.37 5.02
N ALA A 306 -15.85 -48.30 4.84
CA ALA A 306 -15.81 -47.17 5.79
C ALA A 306 -17.20 -46.50 5.96
N ALA A 307 -17.92 -46.32 4.84
CA ALA A 307 -19.29 -45.77 4.91
C ALA A 307 -20.24 -46.67 5.70
N ARG A 308 -20.17 -48.01 5.53
CA ARG A 308 -20.96 -48.96 6.28
C ARG A 308 -20.66 -48.97 7.77
N GLU A 309 -19.38 -48.79 8.16
CA GLU A 309 -18.98 -48.71 9.58
C GLU A 309 -19.63 -47.52 10.29
N VAL A 310 -19.69 -46.34 9.64
CA VAL A 310 -20.16 -45.09 10.28
C VAL A 310 -21.66 -44.79 10.06
N CYS A 311 -22.33 -45.54 9.18
CA CYS A 311 -23.74 -45.38 8.83
C CYS A 311 -24.61 -46.55 9.27
N THR A 312 -24.49 -47.08 10.49
CA THR A 312 -25.27 -48.20 11.00
C THR A 312 -25.86 -47.90 12.39
N PRO A 313 -27.19 -47.70 12.55
CA PRO A 313 -28.23 -47.68 11.51
C PRO A 313 -28.31 -46.34 10.73
N ASN A 314 -27.84 -45.21 11.30
CA ASN A 314 -27.86 -43.89 10.71
C ASN A 314 -26.44 -43.36 10.63
N CYS A 315 -26.19 -42.41 9.72
CA CYS A 315 -24.89 -41.78 9.58
C CYS A 315 -24.64 -40.76 10.69
N THR A 316 -23.47 -40.81 11.30
CA THR A 316 -22.93 -39.71 12.12
C THR A 316 -22.26 -38.70 11.21
N ASN A 317 -22.63 -37.43 11.32
CA ASN A 317 -22.04 -36.36 10.54
C ASN A 317 -21.21 -35.44 11.44
N TYR A 318 -20.06 -35.01 10.97
CA TYR A 318 -19.08 -34.16 11.66
C TYR A 318 -19.04 -32.79 11.01
N ASP A 319 -18.91 -31.74 11.82
CA ASP A 319 -18.72 -30.35 11.32
C ASP A 319 -17.24 -30.02 11.20
N TRP A 320 -16.64 -30.41 10.07
CA TRP A 320 -15.24 -30.13 9.80
C TRP A 320 -14.91 -28.65 9.85
N GLN A 321 -15.82 -27.81 9.38
CA GLN A 321 -15.57 -26.38 9.31
C GLN A 321 -15.53 -25.78 10.71
N GLY A 322 -16.46 -26.17 11.57
CA GLY A 322 -16.46 -25.78 12.97
C GLY A 322 -15.24 -26.27 13.73
N GLU A 323 -14.82 -27.52 13.50
CA GLU A 323 -13.64 -28.09 14.16
C GLU A 323 -12.31 -27.48 13.71
N LEU A 324 -12.14 -27.22 12.39
CA LEU A 324 -10.89 -26.68 11.83
C LEU A 324 -10.76 -25.17 12.01
N TYR A 325 -11.88 -24.44 11.96
CA TYR A 325 -11.90 -22.96 11.97
C TYR A 325 -12.65 -22.38 13.18
N GLY A 326 -13.03 -23.19 14.14
CA GLY A 326 -13.82 -22.78 15.31
C GLY A 326 -13.01 -22.25 16.49
N ARG A 327 -11.71 -22.08 16.35
CA ARG A 327 -10.87 -21.57 17.44
C ARG A 327 -11.16 -20.08 17.69
N THR A 328 -11.37 -19.69 18.96
CA THR A 328 -11.75 -18.35 19.40
C THR A 328 -10.81 -17.77 20.47
N ASP A 329 -9.53 -18.10 20.40
CA ASP A 329 -8.54 -17.64 21.38
C ASP A 329 -8.45 -16.10 21.38
N PRO A 330 -8.17 -15.50 22.56
CA PRO A 330 -8.10 -14.05 22.68
C PRO A 330 -6.92 -13.46 21.90
N SER A 331 -7.20 -12.32 21.29
CA SER A 331 -6.22 -11.43 20.68
C SER A 331 -6.16 -10.14 21.50
N TYR A 332 -4.97 -9.54 21.61
CA TYR A 332 -4.82 -8.28 22.33
C TYR A 332 -3.88 -7.31 21.62
N GLU A 333 -4.08 -6.03 21.88
CA GLU A 333 -3.21 -4.94 21.43
C GLU A 333 -3.00 -3.95 22.58
N THR A 334 -1.74 -3.74 22.94
CA THR A 334 -1.32 -2.73 23.92
C THR A 334 -0.55 -1.63 23.20
N LEU A 335 -0.97 -0.39 23.36
CA LEU A 335 -0.33 0.79 22.83
C LEU A 335 -0.05 1.77 23.94
N LEU A 336 1.22 2.19 24.05
CA LEU A 336 1.67 3.29 24.89
C LEU A 336 2.22 4.38 23.98
N SER A 337 1.79 5.62 24.15
CA SER A 337 2.39 6.74 23.43
C SER A 337 2.55 7.97 24.32
N ALA A 338 3.58 8.75 24.01
CA ALA A 338 3.89 10.02 24.64
C ALA A 338 4.12 11.09 23.58
N SER A 339 3.49 12.26 23.73
CA SER A 339 3.70 13.41 22.87
C SER A 339 3.87 14.66 23.69
N GLY A 340 4.78 15.54 23.27
CA GLY A 340 5.03 16.78 24.01
C GLY A 340 6.09 17.64 23.33
N GLY A 341 6.45 18.75 23.99
CA GLY A 341 7.51 19.62 23.50
C GLY A 341 7.86 20.73 24.48
N ALA A 342 9.12 21.04 24.55
CA ALA A 342 9.66 22.13 25.35
C ALA A 342 10.61 22.99 24.52
N GLY A 343 10.48 24.32 24.60
CA GLY A 343 11.31 25.25 23.83
C GLY A 343 11.23 24.98 22.31
N ASN A 344 12.36 24.63 21.72
CA ASN A 344 12.50 24.41 20.28
C ASN A 344 12.32 22.95 19.85
N THR A 345 12.05 22.03 20.78
CA THR A 345 11.98 20.60 20.55
C THR A 345 10.57 20.08 20.73
N ARG A 346 10.08 19.28 19.80
CA ARG A 346 8.81 18.53 19.90
C ARG A 346 9.10 17.07 19.61
N TYR A 347 8.39 16.19 20.32
CA TYR A 347 8.60 14.75 20.18
C TYR A 347 7.29 13.99 20.27
N PHE A 348 7.25 12.90 19.55
CA PHE A 348 6.27 11.82 19.69
C PHE A 348 7.03 10.51 19.82
N ALA A 349 6.63 9.68 20.77
CA ALA A 349 7.16 8.33 20.94
C ALA A 349 6.01 7.36 21.16
N SER A 350 6.09 6.17 20.57
CA SER A 350 5.12 5.10 20.78
C SER A 350 5.81 3.74 20.93
N LEU A 351 5.17 2.87 21.72
CA LEU A 351 5.47 1.44 21.83
C LEU A 351 4.18 0.67 21.60
N ASN A 352 4.23 -0.41 20.85
CA ASN A 352 3.10 -1.29 20.60
C ASN A 352 3.47 -2.76 20.71
N ASP A 353 2.56 -3.55 21.24
CA ASP A 353 2.59 -5.00 21.23
C ASP A 353 1.20 -5.50 20.87
N ARG A 354 1.08 -6.22 19.77
CA ARG A 354 -0.17 -6.81 19.27
C ARG A 354 0.02 -8.29 19.05
N GLN A 355 -0.80 -9.08 19.70
CA GLN A 355 -0.92 -10.51 19.44
C GLN A 355 -2.29 -10.79 18.82
N GLU A 356 -2.29 -11.49 17.71
CA GLU A 356 -3.48 -11.91 16.97
C GLU A 356 -3.50 -13.44 16.90
N SER A 357 -4.54 -14.05 17.47
CA SER A 357 -4.74 -15.49 17.43
C SER A 357 -5.54 -15.85 16.19
N GLY A 358 -5.12 -16.90 15.48
CA GLY A 358 -5.84 -17.40 14.32
C GLY A 358 -7.01 -18.32 14.71
N ILE A 359 -7.97 -18.44 13.81
CA ILE A 359 -9.12 -19.37 13.94
C ILE A 359 -8.74 -20.82 13.65
N MET A 360 -7.54 -21.06 13.09
CA MET A 360 -6.96 -22.38 12.83
C MET A 360 -5.86 -22.70 13.85
N ILE A 361 -5.63 -23.99 14.05
CA ILE A 361 -4.53 -24.50 14.89
C ILE A 361 -3.18 -24.03 14.32
N ASN A 362 -2.24 -23.64 15.19
CA ASN A 362 -0.89 -23.19 14.85
C ASN A 362 -0.89 -22.00 13.84
N THR A 363 -1.88 -21.13 13.92
CA THR A 363 -1.88 -19.87 13.21
C THR A 363 -1.98 -18.69 14.17
N GLY A 364 -1.20 -17.65 13.91
CA GLY A 364 -1.15 -16.46 14.74
C GLY A 364 -0.16 -15.44 14.22
N ALA A 365 -0.21 -14.23 14.78
CA ALA A 365 0.74 -13.18 14.50
C ALA A 365 1.07 -12.39 15.78
N ARG A 366 2.30 -11.95 15.93
CA ARG A 366 2.69 -10.99 16.95
C ARG A 366 3.53 -9.89 16.33
N ARG A 367 3.13 -8.65 16.57
CA ARG A 367 3.86 -7.45 16.18
C ARG A 367 4.25 -6.66 17.40
N THR A 368 5.55 -6.45 17.59
CA THR A 368 6.11 -5.60 18.63
C THR A 368 6.95 -4.53 17.97
N GLY A 369 6.75 -3.28 18.33
CA GLY A 369 7.50 -2.19 17.71
C GLY A 369 7.42 -0.88 18.47
N GLY A 370 8.17 0.09 17.98
CA GLY A 370 8.17 1.44 18.50
C GLY A 370 8.58 2.47 17.47
N ARG A 371 8.06 3.67 17.67
CA ARG A 371 8.33 4.82 16.81
C ARG A 371 8.77 6.02 17.63
N ILE A 372 9.71 6.79 17.09
CA ILE A 372 10.12 8.11 17.62
C ILE A 372 10.09 9.10 16.46
N ASN A 373 9.40 10.23 16.67
CA ASN A 373 9.46 11.41 15.81
C ASN A 373 9.95 12.59 16.63
N LEU A 374 10.94 13.32 16.10
CA LEU A 374 11.55 14.46 16.72
C LEU A 374 11.56 15.63 15.73
N ASP A 375 10.98 16.77 16.12
CA ASP A 375 11.05 18.02 15.38
C ASP A 375 11.86 19.01 16.21
N GLN A 376 12.95 19.53 15.64
CA GLN A 376 13.88 20.47 16.27
C GLN A 376 13.95 21.75 15.47
N THR A 377 13.62 22.89 16.08
CA THR A 377 13.93 24.21 15.53
C THR A 377 15.33 24.56 15.95
N ILE A 378 16.28 24.54 15.02
CA ILE A 378 17.70 24.82 15.27
C ILE A 378 17.89 26.33 15.44
N ASN A 379 17.32 27.09 14.51
CA ASN A 379 17.28 28.54 14.55
C ASN A 379 16.08 29.07 13.73
N SER A 380 15.95 30.38 13.57
CA SER A 380 14.85 31.01 12.82
C SER A 380 14.76 30.61 11.34
N LYS A 381 15.83 30.06 10.76
CA LYS A 381 15.89 29.66 9.35
C LYS A 381 15.95 28.15 9.13
N LEU A 382 16.37 27.38 10.13
CA LEU A 382 16.64 25.96 9.95
C LEU A 382 15.83 25.13 10.95
N THR A 383 15.05 24.18 10.42
CA THR A 383 14.37 23.16 11.19
C THR A 383 14.82 21.77 10.72
N ALA A 384 14.92 20.83 11.66
CA ALA A 384 15.22 19.44 11.40
C ALA A 384 14.08 18.59 11.94
N SER A 385 13.64 17.62 11.15
CA SER A 385 12.66 16.59 11.54
C SER A 385 13.27 15.22 11.32
N MET A 386 13.20 14.35 12.32
CA MET A 386 13.70 12.99 12.27
C MET A 386 12.58 12.03 12.68
N GLY A 387 12.44 10.92 11.96
CA GLY A 387 11.57 9.82 12.31
C GLY A 387 12.34 8.49 12.27
N LEU A 388 12.04 7.60 13.22
CA LEU A 388 12.56 6.23 13.25
C LEU A 388 11.46 5.29 13.71
N ASP A 389 11.21 4.25 12.94
CA ASP A 389 10.29 3.15 13.22
C ASP A 389 11.09 1.84 13.27
N VAL A 390 10.87 1.04 14.30
CA VAL A 390 11.48 -0.28 14.44
C VAL A 390 10.39 -1.27 14.81
N THR A 391 10.24 -2.32 14.01
CA THR A 391 9.18 -3.31 14.18
C THR A 391 9.71 -4.72 14.00
N ARG A 392 9.27 -5.62 14.86
CA ARG A 392 9.45 -7.08 14.74
C ARG A 392 8.08 -7.72 14.61
N ASN A 393 7.87 -8.46 13.52
CA ASN A 393 6.70 -9.30 13.31
C ASN A 393 7.09 -10.76 13.34
N PHE A 394 6.33 -11.55 14.08
CA PHE A 394 6.39 -13.01 14.06
C PHE A 394 5.03 -13.54 13.60
N LEU A 395 5.04 -14.39 12.58
CA LEU A 395 3.83 -14.94 11.98
C LEU A 395 3.93 -16.47 11.97
N GLN A 396 2.94 -17.12 12.55
CA GLN A 396 2.69 -18.55 12.38
C GLN A 396 1.66 -18.68 11.26
N ARG A 397 2.15 -19.06 10.07
CA ARG A 397 1.36 -19.03 8.85
C ARG A 397 0.40 -20.21 8.71
N GLY A 398 0.79 -21.37 9.23
CA GLY A 398 0.13 -22.62 8.93
C GLY A 398 0.19 -22.97 7.43
N ILE A 399 -0.59 -23.96 7.03
CA ILE A 399 -0.80 -24.35 5.62
C ILE A 399 -2.30 -24.25 5.37
N GLY A 400 -2.78 -23.08 5.00
CA GLY A 400 -4.21 -22.79 4.81
C GLY A 400 -4.62 -22.51 3.36
N ASN A 401 -3.67 -22.55 2.43
CA ASN A 401 -3.92 -22.17 1.03
C ASN A 401 -4.60 -23.26 0.24
N ASN A 402 -5.16 -22.88 -0.90
CA ASN A 402 -5.59 -23.83 -1.91
C ASN A 402 -4.38 -24.61 -2.46
N ASN A 403 -4.30 -25.88 -2.14
CA ASN A 403 -3.31 -26.80 -2.69
C ASN A 403 -4.02 -28.06 -3.16
N ASN A 404 -3.97 -28.34 -4.46
CA ASN A 404 -4.68 -29.44 -5.10
C ASN A 404 -4.07 -30.82 -4.79
N ALA A 405 -2.96 -30.89 -4.05
CA ALA A 405 -2.32 -32.14 -3.64
C ALA A 405 -2.79 -32.65 -2.27
N GLY A 406 -3.87 -32.07 -1.72
CA GLY A 406 -4.40 -32.52 -0.43
C GLY A 406 -3.55 -32.20 0.79
N VAL A 407 -2.53 -31.33 0.66
CA VAL A 407 -1.73 -30.86 1.79
C VAL A 407 -2.48 -29.77 2.58
N SER A 408 -3.25 -28.96 1.87
CA SER A 408 -4.03 -27.89 2.49
C SER A 408 -5.28 -28.45 3.17
N PRO A 409 -5.52 -28.12 4.45
CA PRO A 409 -6.73 -28.50 5.17
C PRO A 409 -8.02 -28.08 4.45
N THR A 410 -8.03 -26.90 3.86
CA THR A 410 -9.18 -26.35 3.13
C THR A 410 -9.58 -27.23 1.92
N TYR A 411 -8.57 -27.72 1.18
CA TYR A 411 -8.82 -28.62 0.06
C TYR A 411 -9.33 -29.96 0.56
N THR A 412 -8.65 -30.56 1.53
CA THR A 412 -8.95 -31.88 2.06
C THR A 412 -10.37 -31.95 2.62
N PHE A 413 -10.79 -30.99 3.45
CA PHE A 413 -12.14 -31.04 4.01
C PHE A 413 -13.22 -30.82 2.96
N GLY A 414 -12.95 -30.07 1.88
CA GLY A 414 -13.89 -29.86 0.79
C GLY A 414 -14.22 -31.13 0.00
N TYR A 415 -13.33 -32.12 -0.01
CA TYR A 415 -13.51 -33.42 -0.68
C TYR A 415 -13.86 -34.55 0.28
N THR A 416 -13.89 -34.30 1.61
CA THR A 416 -14.17 -35.34 2.58
C THR A 416 -15.66 -35.33 2.97
N PRO A 417 -16.36 -36.46 2.85
CA PRO A 417 -17.75 -36.59 3.31
C PRO A 417 -17.85 -36.34 4.82
N ALA A 418 -18.93 -35.70 5.24
CA ALA A 418 -19.16 -35.34 6.65
C ALA A 418 -19.21 -36.52 7.62
N ILE A 419 -19.35 -37.75 7.12
CA ILE A 419 -19.39 -39.00 7.92
C ILE A 419 -18.03 -39.46 8.45
N VAL A 420 -16.92 -38.87 8.00
CA VAL A 420 -15.57 -39.31 8.40
C VAL A 420 -15.14 -38.53 9.66
N ASP A 421 -14.77 -39.20 10.73
CA ASP A 421 -14.18 -38.61 11.92
C ASP A 421 -12.68 -38.32 11.67
N LEU A 422 -12.38 -37.13 11.16
CA LEU A 422 -11.01 -36.68 10.87
C LEU A 422 -10.19 -36.40 12.14
N ASN A 423 -10.85 -36.13 13.28
CA ASN A 423 -10.15 -35.77 14.52
C ASN A 423 -9.91 -36.97 15.45
N ARG A 424 -10.44 -38.14 15.09
CA ARG A 424 -10.21 -39.40 15.83
C ARG A 424 -8.70 -39.73 15.85
N ARG A 425 -8.19 -40.13 16.99
CA ARG A 425 -6.87 -40.72 17.10
C ARG A 425 -6.90 -42.22 17.05
N LEU A 426 -6.01 -42.80 16.25
CA LEU A 426 -5.77 -44.22 16.19
C LEU A 426 -4.94 -44.66 17.42
N GLU A 427 -4.88 -45.96 17.69
CA GLU A 427 -4.09 -46.54 18.81
C GLU A 427 -2.61 -46.20 18.76
N ASN A 428 -2.05 -46.02 17.54
CA ASN A 428 -0.67 -45.59 17.34
C ASN A 428 -0.44 -44.08 17.54
N GLY A 429 -1.47 -43.33 17.99
CA GLY A 429 -1.45 -41.88 18.22
C GLY A 429 -1.53 -41.02 16.95
N ARG A 430 -1.61 -41.64 15.75
CA ARG A 430 -1.74 -40.99 14.47
C ARG A 430 -3.23 -40.68 14.16
N TYR A 431 -3.44 -39.89 13.12
CA TYR A 431 -4.77 -39.62 12.59
C TYR A 431 -5.13 -40.59 11.44
N PRO A 432 -6.41 -40.86 11.19
CA PRO A 432 -6.80 -41.74 10.11
C PRO A 432 -6.34 -41.20 8.74
N ILE A 433 -5.96 -42.12 7.87
CA ILE A 433 -5.74 -41.83 6.46
C ILE A 433 -7.12 -41.50 5.84
N MET A 434 -7.13 -40.56 4.92
CA MET A 434 -8.36 -40.16 4.21
C MET A 434 -8.85 -41.28 3.29
N PRO A 435 -9.99 -41.92 3.62
CA PRO A 435 -10.49 -43.05 2.82
C PRO A 435 -11.24 -42.61 1.55
N PHE A 436 -11.54 -41.32 1.41
CA PHE A 436 -12.34 -40.77 0.32
C PHE A 436 -11.54 -39.75 -0.50
N ASP A 437 -10.33 -40.09 -0.80
CA ASP A 437 -9.46 -39.26 -1.65
C ASP A 437 -9.96 -39.33 -3.10
N GLY A 438 -10.30 -38.22 -3.70
CA GLY A 438 -10.66 -38.10 -5.13
C GLY A 438 -9.56 -38.44 -6.10
N GLY A 439 -8.65 -39.37 -5.78
CA GLY A 439 -7.67 -40.00 -6.68
C GLY A 439 -6.31 -39.34 -6.69
N GLY A 440 -5.93 -38.53 -5.73
CA GLY A 440 -4.58 -37.98 -5.60
C GLY A 440 -3.75 -38.72 -4.55
N ALA A 441 -2.68 -39.39 -4.95
CA ALA A 441 -1.67 -39.86 -3.98
C ALA A 441 -1.13 -38.65 -3.24
N GLY A 442 -1.40 -38.55 -1.92
CA GLY A 442 -0.82 -37.47 -1.13
C GLY A 442 -1.81 -36.68 -0.28
N THR A 443 -3.06 -37.07 -0.20
CA THR A 443 -4.01 -36.45 0.72
C THR A 443 -3.65 -36.76 2.16
N ALA A 444 -3.50 -35.73 2.97
CA ALA A 444 -3.16 -35.88 4.38
C ALA A 444 -4.31 -35.46 5.27
N ASN A 445 -4.40 -36.06 6.46
CA ASN A 445 -5.38 -35.65 7.45
C ASN A 445 -5.15 -34.21 7.87
N PRO A 446 -6.14 -33.29 7.76
CA PRO A 446 -5.96 -31.86 8.00
C PRO A 446 -5.58 -31.53 9.44
N PHE A 447 -6.05 -32.29 10.44
CA PHE A 447 -5.64 -32.09 11.84
C PHE A 447 -4.20 -32.48 12.09
N GLU A 448 -3.70 -33.55 11.45
CA GLU A 448 -2.30 -33.95 11.56
C GLU A 448 -1.40 -32.92 10.88
N VAL A 449 -1.76 -32.45 9.69
CA VAL A 449 -1.05 -31.39 8.96
C VAL A 449 -0.94 -30.13 9.79
N LEU A 450 -2.05 -29.60 10.33
CA LEU A 450 -2.05 -28.36 11.10
C LEU A 450 -1.23 -28.47 12.41
N ARG A 451 -1.18 -29.66 13.01
CA ARG A 451 -0.44 -29.86 14.27
C ARG A 451 1.05 -30.14 14.09
N ALA A 452 1.43 -30.76 12.97
CA ALA A 452 2.78 -31.26 12.75
C ALA A 452 3.65 -30.32 11.90
N ILE A 453 3.07 -29.58 10.98
CA ILE A 453 3.81 -28.67 10.11
C ILE A 453 4.16 -27.39 10.85
N GLN A 454 5.40 -26.97 10.69
CA GLN A 454 5.87 -25.63 11.07
C GLN A 454 5.98 -24.77 9.81
N SER A 455 5.39 -23.58 9.83
CA SER A 455 5.53 -22.56 8.79
C SER A 455 5.55 -21.18 9.45
N ASP A 456 6.73 -20.79 9.92
CA ASP A 456 6.95 -19.56 10.67
C ASP A 456 7.67 -18.51 9.83
N GLU A 457 7.36 -17.26 10.06
CA GLU A 457 8.04 -16.12 9.46
C GLU A 457 8.34 -15.06 10.53
N THR A 458 9.58 -14.61 10.57
CA THR A 458 10.01 -13.46 11.38
C THR A 458 10.44 -12.33 10.45
N VAL A 459 9.92 -11.13 10.67
CA VAL A 459 10.33 -9.93 9.94
C VAL A 459 10.83 -8.89 10.94
N PHE A 460 12.03 -8.41 10.72
CA PHE A 460 12.59 -7.28 11.44
C PHE A 460 12.74 -6.12 10.48
N ARG A 461 12.03 -5.00 10.74
CA ARG A 461 12.00 -3.81 9.89
C ARG A 461 12.46 -2.57 10.63
N GLN A 462 13.20 -1.74 9.93
CA GLN A 462 13.64 -0.42 10.35
C GLN A 462 13.38 0.57 9.22
N ALA A 463 12.63 1.63 9.51
CA ALA A 463 12.39 2.71 8.56
C ALA A 463 12.69 4.04 9.24
N GLY A 464 13.38 4.92 8.54
CA GLY A 464 13.73 6.21 9.12
C GLY A 464 13.87 7.31 8.09
N ASN A 465 13.70 8.55 8.54
CA ASN A 465 13.82 9.75 7.72
C ASN A 465 14.53 10.87 8.48
N LEU A 466 15.23 11.69 7.73
CA LEU A 466 15.76 12.98 8.16
C LEU A 466 15.34 14.02 7.13
N ARG A 467 14.64 15.06 7.60
CA ARG A 467 14.23 16.20 6.80
C ARG A 467 14.84 17.48 7.38
N LEU A 468 15.52 18.22 6.55
CA LEU A 468 16.07 19.55 6.85
C LEU A 468 15.32 20.58 6.02
N ASN A 469 14.70 21.57 6.65
CA ASN A 469 14.05 22.69 5.97
C ASN A 469 14.83 23.97 6.28
N TYR A 470 15.30 24.62 5.24
CA TYR A 470 16.03 25.88 5.33
C TYR A 470 15.26 27.01 4.64
N SER A 471 14.88 28.02 5.41
CA SER A 471 14.26 29.25 4.91
C SER A 471 15.36 30.20 4.41
N ALA A 472 15.69 30.12 3.13
CA ALA A 472 16.78 30.89 2.53
C ALA A 472 16.42 32.38 2.42
N LEU A 473 15.15 32.65 2.07
CA LEU A 473 14.61 34.01 1.96
C LEU A 473 13.19 34.04 2.55
N SER A 474 12.88 35.06 3.32
CA SER A 474 11.53 35.29 3.83
C SER A 474 11.32 36.80 3.94
N THR A 475 10.59 37.35 2.99
CA THR A 475 10.17 38.76 2.92
C THR A 475 8.64 38.84 2.80
N ALA A 476 8.08 40.01 2.80
CA ALA A 476 6.64 40.19 2.61
C ALA A 476 6.11 39.64 1.27
N ARG A 477 6.95 39.61 0.23
CA ARG A 477 6.56 39.25 -1.13
C ARG A 477 7.24 37.97 -1.65
N HIS A 478 8.37 37.58 -1.08
CA HIS A 478 9.16 36.44 -1.58
C HIS A 478 9.51 35.48 -0.44
N SER A 479 9.30 34.22 -0.68
CA SER A 479 9.72 33.14 0.21
C SER A 479 10.51 32.11 -0.60
N VAL A 480 11.69 31.71 -0.13
CA VAL A 480 12.47 30.61 -0.70
C VAL A 480 12.74 29.58 0.40
N GLN A 481 12.21 28.38 0.19
CA GLN A 481 12.39 27.25 1.08
C GLN A 481 13.22 26.17 0.38
N ILE A 482 14.24 25.67 1.06
CA ILE A 482 15.06 24.54 0.58
C ILE A 482 14.82 23.37 1.53
N THR A 483 14.39 22.23 0.99
CA THR A 483 14.14 21.01 1.76
C THR A 483 15.08 19.92 1.28
N SER A 484 15.87 19.36 2.18
CA SER A 484 16.60 18.11 1.98
C SER A 484 15.88 17.00 2.72
N LEU A 485 15.65 15.88 2.04
CA LEU A 485 15.05 14.67 2.59
C LEU A 485 16.00 13.50 2.35
N MET A 486 16.28 12.74 3.40
CA MET A 486 17.01 11.48 3.34
C MET A 486 16.19 10.44 4.07
N GLY A 487 16.07 9.25 3.50
CA GLY A 487 15.30 8.17 4.10
C GLY A 487 15.80 6.81 3.74
N PHE A 488 15.46 5.86 4.59
CA PHE A 488 15.71 4.45 4.36
C PHE A 488 14.56 3.60 4.88
N ASP A 489 14.40 2.44 4.26
CA ASP A 489 13.54 1.36 4.68
C ASP A 489 14.30 0.04 4.50
N ARG A 490 14.59 -0.62 5.59
CA ARG A 490 15.29 -1.90 5.62
C ARG A 490 14.44 -2.93 6.32
N PHE A 491 14.31 -4.11 5.72
CA PHE A 491 13.78 -5.25 6.42
C PHE A 491 14.60 -6.51 6.17
N GLN A 492 14.55 -7.40 7.14
CA GLN A 492 15.07 -8.76 7.08
C GLN A 492 13.91 -9.69 7.39
N GLN A 493 13.68 -10.66 6.52
CA GLN A 493 12.66 -11.69 6.69
C GLN A 493 13.34 -13.05 6.76
N GLU A 494 13.00 -13.81 7.76
CA GLU A 494 13.39 -15.20 7.93
C GLU A 494 12.13 -16.07 7.94
N GLY A 495 12.07 -17.03 7.02
CA GLY A 495 11.02 -18.05 6.95
C GLY A 495 11.60 -19.42 7.29
N VAL A 496 10.92 -20.16 8.15
CA VAL A 496 11.29 -21.52 8.54
C VAL A 496 10.12 -22.44 8.25
N GLN A 497 10.35 -23.47 7.44
CA GLN A 497 9.38 -24.49 7.10
C GLN A 497 9.91 -25.86 7.51
N TYR A 498 9.02 -26.66 8.09
CA TYR A 498 9.30 -28.05 8.41
C TYR A 498 8.03 -28.88 8.28
N SER A 499 8.16 -29.99 7.56
CA SER A 499 7.14 -31.01 7.42
C SER A 499 7.78 -32.37 7.78
N PRO A 500 7.28 -33.06 8.80
CA PRO A 500 7.88 -34.31 9.25
C PRO A 500 7.62 -35.46 8.26
N ASN A 501 8.53 -36.41 8.23
CA ASN A 501 8.57 -37.53 7.29
C ASN A 501 7.38 -38.50 7.40
N PHE A 502 6.60 -38.44 8.47
CA PHE A 502 5.47 -39.33 8.70
C PHE A 502 4.15 -38.85 8.08
N LEU A 503 4.07 -37.62 7.58
CA LEU A 503 2.85 -37.10 6.94
C LEU A 503 2.54 -37.85 5.66
N GLN A 504 1.27 -38.15 5.42
CA GLN A 504 0.82 -39.07 4.37
C GLN A 504 1.19 -38.58 2.96
N PHE A 505 1.30 -37.29 2.73
CA PHE A 505 1.65 -36.72 1.43
C PHE A 505 3.16 -36.69 1.16
N GLU A 506 4.01 -36.80 2.17
CA GLU A 506 5.47 -36.66 2.03
C GLU A 506 6.10 -37.67 1.04
N PRO A 507 5.66 -38.92 0.95
CA PRO A 507 6.28 -39.87 0.03
C PRO A 507 5.84 -39.71 -1.44
N ALA A 508 4.96 -38.78 -1.79
CA ALA A 508 4.40 -38.65 -3.14
C ALA A 508 5.44 -38.39 -4.23
N ASP A 509 6.57 -37.74 -3.89
CA ASP A 509 7.69 -37.49 -4.81
C ASP A 509 8.92 -38.37 -4.54
N GLY A 510 8.78 -39.41 -3.69
CA GLY A 510 9.85 -40.36 -3.35
C GLY A 510 10.77 -39.94 -2.22
N PHE A 511 10.54 -38.76 -1.60
CA PHE A 511 11.33 -38.24 -0.48
C PHE A 511 10.47 -38.11 0.77
N LEU A 512 11.05 -38.40 1.93
CA LEU A 512 10.35 -38.34 3.22
C LEU A 512 10.82 -37.15 4.04
N GLY A 513 9.90 -36.23 4.30
CA GLY A 513 10.12 -35.03 5.10
C GLY A 513 10.72 -33.86 4.31
N THR A 514 10.29 -32.67 4.66
CA THR A 514 10.70 -31.42 4.02
C THR A 514 11.18 -30.42 5.05
N ALA A 515 12.31 -29.77 4.79
CA ALA A 515 12.75 -28.59 5.55
C ALA A 515 13.09 -27.46 4.58
N GLY A 516 12.73 -26.24 4.96
CA GLY A 516 13.02 -25.03 4.18
C GLY A 516 13.45 -23.88 5.06
N GLN A 517 14.36 -23.07 4.55
CA GLN A 517 14.70 -21.77 5.13
C GLN A 517 14.72 -20.72 4.02
N ASN A 518 14.09 -19.60 4.28
CA ASN A 518 14.01 -18.47 3.37
C ASN A 518 14.53 -17.22 4.10
N ASN A 519 15.63 -16.66 3.62
CA ASN A 519 16.23 -15.44 4.17
C ASN A 519 16.15 -14.34 3.11
N VAL A 520 15.53 -13.22 3.48
CA VAL A 520 15.41 -12.07 2.59
C VAL A 520 15.99 -10.84 3.29
N SER A 521 16.80 -10.10 2.57
CA SER A 521 17.27 -8.77 2.96
C SER A 521 16.83 -7.75 1.93
N SER A 522 16.15 -6.71 2.35
CA SER A 522 15.75 -5.60 1.48
C SER A 522 16.19 -4.27 2.08
N LEU A 523 16.77 -3.43 1.25
CA LEU A 523 17.15 -2.06 1.59
C LEU A 523 16.69 -1.12 0.48
N GLN A 524 15.84 -0.18 0.86
CA GLN A 524 15.46 0.95 0.02
C GLN A 524 15.98 2.23 0.64
N THR A 525 16.67 3.06 -0.15
CA THR A 525 17.11 4.39 0.26
C THR A 525 16.61 5.41 -0.73
N ASN A 526 16.20 6.56 -0.25
CA ASN A 526 15.83 7.69 -1.08
C ASN A 526 16.42 8.97 -0.50
N SER A 527 16.90 9.83 -1.38
CA SER A 527 17.36 11.17 -1.06
C SER A 527 16.77 12.17 -2.05
N GLY A 528 16.41 13.33 -1.55
CA GLY A 528 15.84 14.39 -2.37
C GLY A 528 16.30 15.77 -1.91
N LEU A 529 16.48 16.67 -2.86
CA LEU A 529 16.70 18.08 -2.63
C LEU A 529 15.68 18.87 -3.44
N ASN A 530 14.96 19.77 -2.77
CA ASN A 530 13.88 20.54 -3.35
C ASN A 530 14.04 22.01 -2.96
N ALA A 531 13.77 22.93 -3.89
CA ALA A 531 13.67 24.34 -3.65
C ALA A 531 12.29 24.85 -4.09
N VAL A 532 11.64 25.62 -3.25
CA VAL A 532 10.33 26.22 -3.51
C VAL A 532 10.44 27.71 -3.36
N TRP A 533 10.18 28.45 -4.43
CA TRP A 533 10.08 29.89 -4.44
C TRP A 533 8.62 30.29 -4.56
N THR A 534 8.12 31.08 -3.64
CA THR A 534 6.78 31.65 -3.68
C THR A 534 6.87 33.17 -3.77
N TRP A 535 6.20 33.74 -4.76
CA TRP A 535 6.02 35.16 -4.97
C TRP A 535 4.58 35.59 -4.74
N THR A 536 4.38 36.57 -3.88
CA THR A 536 3.06 37.14 -3.56
C THR A 536 3.07 38.63 -3.92
N PRO A 537 2.69 38.99 -5.15
CA PRO A 537 2.89 40.37 -5.66
C PRO A 537 2.04 41.43 -4.97
N GLY A 538 0.94 41.04 -4.28
CA GLY A 538 -0.01 41.93 -3.67
C GLY A 538 -0.95 42.59 -4.67
N SER A 539 -1.08 42.01 -5.86
CA SER A 539 -2.03 42.48 -6.87
C SER A 539 -3.41 41.85 -6.73
N SER A 540 -4.45 42.53 -7.21
CA SER A 540 -5.84 42.02 -7.12
C SER A 540 -6.12 40.81 -8.02
N TRP A 541 -5.33 40.61 -9.07
CA TRP A 541 -5.57 39.53 -10.06
C TRP A 541 -4.66 38.32 -9.84
N LEU A 542 -3.41 38.51 -9.39
CA LEU A 542 -2.46 37.43 -9.11
C LEU A 542 -2.20 37.35 -7.61
N THR A 543 -2.70 36.30 -6.97
CA THR A 543 -2.56 36.08 -5.51
C THR A 543 -1.18 35.57 -5.19
N SER A 544 -0.72 34.54 -5.90
CA SER A 544 0.64 33.99 -5.72
C SER A 544 1.12 33.20 -6.93
N LEU A 545 2.44 33.15 -7.09
CA LEU A 545 3.14 32.28 -8.02
C LEU A 545 4.12 31.42 -7.24
N THR A 546 4.08 30.10 -7.40
CA THR A 546 4.94 29.15 -6.69
C THR A 546 5.66 28.25 -7.67
N THR A 547 6.98 28.42 -7.74
CA THR A 547 7.88 27.59 -8.53
C THR A 547 8.55 26.58 -7.62
N SER A 548 8.47 25.29 -7.97
CA SER A 548 9.13 24.21 -7.26
C SER A 548 10.05 23.45 -8.19
N VAL A 549 11.31 23.30 -7.79
CA VAL A 549 12.31 22.50 -8.52
C VAL A 549 12.91 21.48 -7.57
N GLY A 550 13.23 20.31 -8.07
CA GLY A 550 13.85 19.30 -7.24
C GLY A 550 14.45 18.14 -8.00
N GLY A 551 15.24 17.36 -7.27
CA GLY A 551 15.82 16.11 -7.74
C GLY A 551 15.74 15.04 -6.68
N THR A 552 15.56 13.79 -7.10
CA THR A 552 15.52 12.61 -6.23
C THR A 552 16.45 11.54 -6.75
N TYR A 553 17.04 10.79 -5.82
CA TYR A 553 17.80 9.58 -6.09
C TYR A 553 17.29 8.46 -5.20
N GLU A 554 16.96 7.34 -5.81
CA GLU A 554 16.43 6.15 -5.15
C GLU A 554 17.31 4.94 -5.48
N ARG A 555 17.53 4.10 -4.47
CA ARG A 555 18.17 2.79 -4.62
C ARG A 555 17.34 1.76 -3.88
N GLN A 556 17.00 0.69 -4.58
CA GLN A 556 16.33 -0.48 -4.02
C GLN A 556 17.20 -1.70 -4.26
N LYS A 557 17.59 -2.39 -3.18
CA LYS A 557 18.36 -3.64 -3.23
C LYS A 557 17.57 -4.71 -2.48
N GLN A 558 17.46 -5.88 -3.08
CA GLN A 558 16.83 -7.05 -2.46
C GLN A 558 17.66 -8.29 -2.75
N GLU A 559 17.88 -9.10 -1.73
CA GLU A 559 18.59 -10.38 -1.78
C GLU A 559 17.69 -11.43 -1.15
N VAL A 560 17.53 -12.56 -1.85
CA VAL A 560 16.69 -13.68 -1.45
C VAL A 560 17.53 -14.95 -1.50
N TYR A 561 17.69 -15.60 -0.36
CA TYR A 561 18.36 -16.88 -0.24
C TYR A 561 17.35 -17.91 0.26
N ARG A 562 17.18 -18.99 -0.49
CA ARG A 562 16.32 -20.11 -0.11
C ARG A 562 17.08 -21.41 -0.15
N ILE A 563 16.86 -22.22 0.87
CA ILE A 563 17.35 -23.60 0.92
C ILE A 563 16.16 -24.49 1.18
N ARG A 564 16.01 -25.54 0.37
CA ARG A 564 15.02 -26.60 0.54
C ARG A 564 15.74 -27.94 0.63
N GLY A 565 15.44 -28.73 1.65
CA GLY A 565 15.86 -30.11 1.79
C GLY A 565 14.68 -31.06 1.75
N ARG A 566 14.79 -32.15 1.01
CA ARG A 566 13.84 -33.26 0.92
C ARG A 566 14.52 -34.57 1.29
N GLY A 567 13.75 -35.52 1.84
CA GLY A 567 14.33 -36.77 2.34
C GLY A 567 15.15 -36.54 3.60
N LEU A 568 14.49 -36.07 4.66
CA LEU A 568 15.14 -35.71 5.91
C LEU A 568 15.46 -36.94 6.76
N LEU A 569 16.57 -36.92 7.48
CA LEU A 569 16.81 -37.86 8.56
C LEU A 569 15.76 -37.65 9.66
N PRO A 570 15.18 -38.71 10.27
CA PRO A 570 14.07 -38.60 11.24
C PRO A 570 14.29 -37.64 12.41
N THR A 571 15.56 -37.46 12.79
CA THR A 571 15.95 -36.60 13.94
C THR A 571 16.31 -35.17 13.53
N ARG A 572 16.30 -34.84 12.23
CA ARG A 572 16.71 -33.50 11.74
C ARG A 572 15.54 -32.70 11.19
N ARG A 573 15.51 -31.42 11.57
CA ARG A 573 14.52 -30.45 11.10
C ARG A 573 15.11 -29.37 10.18
N THR A 574 16.29 -29.62 9.64
CA THR A 574 16.99 -28.67 8.73
C THR A 574 17.34 -29.37 7.43
N ALA A 575 17.56 -28.59 6.38
CA ALA A 575 17.97 -29.10 5.06
C ALA A 575 19.36 -29.76 5.08
N ALA A 576 20.16 -29.56 6.13
CA ALA A 576 21.47 -30.20 6.23
C ALA A 576 21.36 -31.72 6.38
N GLY A 577 21.97 -32.47 5.46
CA GLY A 577 21.88 -33.93 5.40
C GLY A 577 20.59 -34.46 4.78
N ALA A 578 19.79 -33.64 4.11
CA ALA A 578 18.71 -34.09 3.25
C ALA A 578 19.24 -34.83 2.00
N GLN A 579 18.44 -35.74 1.47
CA GLN A 579 18.79 -36.48 0.25
C GLN A 579 18.78 -35.59 -1.00
N ASP A 580 17.81 -34.68 -1.09
CA ASP A 580 17.71 -33.68 -2.17
C ASP A 580 17.79 -32.29 -1.56
N ILE A 581 18.73 -31.46 -2.02
CA ILE A 581 18.90 -30.08 -1.56
C ILE A 581 18.85 -29.17 -2.78
N ALA A 582 17.93 -28.21 -2.73
CA ALA A 582 17.85 -27.13 -3.72
C ALA A 582 18.11 -25.78 -3.05
N THR A 583 18.88 -24.94 -3.72
CA THR A 583 19.20 -23.57 -3.28
C THR A 583 18.78 -22.56 -4.33
N GLU A 584 18.36 -21.39 -3.87
CA GLU A 584 18.06 -20.23 -4.72
C GLU A 584 18.77 -19.00 -4.13
N ASP A 585 19.55 -18.31 -4.97
CA ASP A 585 20.17 -17.01 -4.65
C ASP A 585 19.74 -16.00 -5.72
N THR A 586 18.89 -15.08 -5.35
CA THR A 586 18.39 -14.04 -6.25
C THR A 586 18.73 -12.66 -5.71
N ARG A 587 19.35 -11.83 -6.54
CA ARG A 587 19.74 -10.46 -6.17
C ARG A 587 19.21 -9.49 -7.18
N THR A 588 18.47 -8.50 -6.70
CA THR A 588 17.92 -7.44 -7.55
C THR A 588 18.36 -6.07 -7.05
N GLU A 589 18.71 -5.18 -7.95
CA GLU A 589 19.07 -3.80 -7.63
C GLU A 589 18.51 -2.84 -8.66
N PHE A 590 17.77 -1.85 -8.20
CA PHE A 590 17.30 -0.72 -8.99
C PHE A 590 17.96 0.57 -8.52
N ARG A 591 18.27 1.46 -9.48
CA ARG A 591 18.77 2.81 -9.24
C ARG A 591 17.97 3.75 -10.13
N ASP A 592 17.21 4.64 -9.51
CA ASP A 592 16.36 5.60 -10.19
C ASP A 592 16.83 7.01 -9.86
N GLN A 593 16.83 7.88 -10.86
CA GLN A 593 17.19 9.29 -10.71
C GLN A 593 16.18 10.15 -11.44
N SER A 594 15.79 11.26 -10.84
CA SER A 594 14.74 12.12 -11.38
C SER A 594 14.98 13.58 -11.07
N TYR A 595 14.44 14.43 -11.96
CA TYR A 595 14.37 15.87 -11.78
C TYR A 595 12.98 16.36 -12.15
N TYR A 596 12.50 17.39 -11.48
CA TYR A 596 11.21 17.98 -11.78
C TYR A 596 11.22 19.50 -11.63
N ILE A 597 10.31 20.12 -12.35
CA ILE A 597 9.88 21.50 -12.18
C ILE A 597 8.36 21.56 -12.18
N ASN A 598 7.82 22.39 -11.31
CA ASN A 598 6.37 22.59 -11.21
C ASN A 598 6.10 24.05 -10.89
N GLU A 599 5.14 24.63 -11.62
CA GLU A 599 4.68 25.98 -11.46
C GLU A 599 3.21 25.97 -11.06
N GLN A 600 2.84 26.72 -10.00
CA GLN A 600 1.47 26.94 -9.56
C GLN A 600 1.19 28.42 -9.50
N ALA A 601 0.15 28.86 -10.17
CA ALA A 601 -0.35 30.22 -10.12
C ALA A 601 -1.76 30.28 -9.52
N LEU A 602 -1.97 31.15 -8.54
CA LEU A 602 -3.25 31.40 -7.92
C LEU A 602 -3.72 32.81 -8.27
N PHE A 603 -4.96 32.92 -8.76
CA PHE A 603 -5.53 34.18 -9.21
C PHE A 603 -6.83 34.51 -8.46
N PHE A 604 -7.17 35.81 -8.41
CA PHE A 604 -8.46 36.32 -7.92
C PHE A 604 -8.80 35.81 -6.49
N ASP A 605 -7.91 36.03 -5.53
CA ASP A 605 -8.04 35.54 -4.16
C ASP A 605 -8.23 34.00 -4.12
N GLU A 606 -7.41 33.27 -4.88
CA GLU A 606 -7.40 31.81 -4.98
C GLU A 606 -8.68 31.22 -5.62
N LYS A 607 -9.49 32.01 -6.34
CA LYS A 607 -10.64 31.49 -7.08
C LYS A 607 -10.24 30.65 -8.29
N LEU A 608 -9.18 31.06 -9.00
CA LEU A 608 -8.61 30.30 -10.10
C LEU A 608 -7.21 29.81 -9.70
N ALA A 609 -7.00 28.50 -9.81
CA ALA A 609 -5.69 27.86 -9.66
C ALA A 609 -5.29 27.21 -10.97
N LEU A 610 -4.08 27.46 -11.44
CA LEU A 610 -3.47 26.79 -12.59
C LEU A 610 -2.16 26.13 -12.13
N ASN A 611 -1.90 24.94 -12.62
CA ASN A 611 -0.67 24.21 -12.31
C ASN A 611 -0.13 23.56 -13.60
N ALA A 612 1.17 23.72 -13.85
CA ALA A 612 1.88 23.09 -14.94
C ALA A 612 3.24 22.57 -14.46
N GLY A 613 3.68 21.46 -14.97
CA GLY A 613 4.99 20.92 -14.61
C GLY A 613 5.39 19.73 -15.45
N PHE A 614 6.62 19.31 -15.28
CA PHE A 614 7.09 18.04 -15.82
C PHE A 614 8.13 17.42 -14.90
N ARG A 615 8.29 16.12 -15.05
CA ARG A 615 9.31 15.32 -14.41
C ARG A 615 10.08 14.53 -15.47
N ALA A 616 11.37 14.40 -15.30
CA ALA A 616 12.26 13.61 -16.11
C ALA A 616 12.87 12.49 -15.25
N ASP A 617 12.59 11.23 -15.60
CA ASP A 617 13.01 10.04 -14.87
C ASP A 617 13.94 9.17 -15.72
N ARG A 618 14.96 8.62 -15.08
CA ARG A 618 15.75 7.51 -15.60
C ARG A 618 15.82 6.37 -14.59
N SER A 619 15.88 5.13 -15.10
CA SER A 619 15.96 3.92 -14.27
C SER A 619 17.00 2.96 -14.83
N SER A 620 17.70 2.26 -13.94
CA SER A 620 18.59 1.17 -14.32
C SER A 620 17.87 -0.03 -14.97
N ALA A 621 16.54 -0.11 -14.83
CA ALA A 621 15.71 -1.14 -15.45
C ALA A 621 15.37 -0.86 -16.92
N ASN A 622 15.52 0.39 -17.39
CA ASN A 622 15.24 0.74 -18.78
C ASN A 622 16.27 0.14 -19.73
N GLY A 623 15.88 -0.13 -20.96
CA GLY A 623 16.78 -0.55 -22.03
C GLY A 623 17.95 0.43 -22.20
N ASP A 624 17.66 1.70 -22.37
CA ASP A 624 18.64 2.77 -22.28
C ASP A 624 18.68 3.32 -20.85
N ARG A 625 19.74 3.03 -20.12
CA ARG A 625 19.93 3.42 -18.71
C ARG A 625 20.24 4.91 -18.53
N GLU A 626 20.69 5.59 -19.56
CA GLU A 626 21.05 7.02 -19.50
C GLU A 626 19.92 7.94 -19.98
N LYS A 627 18.92 7.39 -20.65
CA LYS A 627 17.79 8.14 -21.20
C LYS A 627 16.82 8.57 -20.11
N TYR A 628 16.47 9.88 -20.13
CA TYR A 628 15.41 10.44 -19.32
C TYR A 628 14.09 10.41 -20.09
N TYR A 629 13.05 9.88 -19.44
CA TYR A 629 11.67 9.89 -19.92
C TYR A 629 10.92 11.02 -19.23
N ILE A 630 10.20 11.83 -20.02
CA ILE A 630 9.56 13.06 -19.55
C ILE A 630 8.07 12.82 -19.35
N PHE A 631 7.55 13.22 -18.21
CA PHE A 631 6.14 13.08 -17.81
C PHE A 631 5.54 14.47 -17.49
N PRO A 632 4.88 15.12 -18.46
CA PRO A 632 4.23 16.40 -18.26
C PRO A 632 2.90 16.28 -17.51
N LYS A 633 2.48 17.39 -16.86
CA LYS A 633 1.20 17.52 -16.20
C LYS A 633 0.66 18.94 -16.31
N TYR A 634 -0.66 19.07 -16.43
CA TYR A 634 -1.40 20.33 -16.39
C TYR A 634 -2.66 20.13 -15.58
N SER A 635 -3.04 21.13 -14.79
CA SER A 635 -4.31 21.08 -14.08
C SER A 635 -4.80 22.48 -13.74
N GLY A 636 -6.12 22.63 -13.62
CA GLY A 636 -6.73 23.89 -13.25
C GLY A 636 -8.05 23.67 -12.49
N SER A 637 -8.35 24.61 -11.61
CA SER A 637 -9.63 24.65 -10.90
C SER A 637 -10.14 26.07 -10.79
N TYR A 638 -11.48 26.23 -10.86
CA TYR A 638 -12.15 27.48 -10.65
C TYR A 638 -13.26 27.35 -9.60
N ARG A 639 -13.30 28.27 -8.66
CA ARG A 639 -14.20 28.27 -7.50
C ARG A 639 -15.21 29.41 -7.61
N PHE A 640 -16.48 29.07 -7.54
CA PHE A 640 -17.59 30.00 -7.40
C PHE A 640 -18.01 29.97 -5.93
N VAL A 641 -17.72 31.05 -5.19
CA VAL A 641 -18.06 31.18 -3.77
C VAL A 641 -19.38 31.92 -3.65
N ASN A 642 -20.36 31.37 -2.95
CA ASN A 642 -21.73 31.88 -2.81
C ASN A 642 -22.37 32.32 -4.13
N PRO A 643 -22.39 31.41 -5.15
CA PRO A 643 -22.63 31.85 -6.53
C PRO A 643 -24.06 32.33 -6.83
N ILE A 644 -25.06 31.82 -6.09
CA ILE A 644 -26.47 32.06 -6.40
C ILE A 644 -27.28 32.43 -5.16
N THR A 645 -27.12 31.69 -4.07
CA THR A 645 -27.84 31.88 -2.80
C THR A 645 -26.93 31.55 -1.62
N ASP A 646 -27.25 32.03 -0.42
CA ASP A 646 -26.54 31.72 0.84
C ASP A 646 -26.62 30.22 1.23
N LYS A 647 -27.41 29.42 0.50
CA LYS A 647 -27.51 27.96 0.70
C LYS A 647 -26.46 27.17 -0.07
N ILE A 648 -25.84 27.81 -1.07
CA ILE A 648 -24.75 27.21 -1.85
C ILE A 648 -23.44 27.87 -1.40
N ASP A 649 -22.64 27.18 -0.62
CA ASP A 649 -21.42 27.74 -0.06
C ASP A 649 -20.33 27.90 -1.13
N GLU A 650 -20.13 26.85 -1.96
CA GLU A 650 -19.12 26.84 -3.01
C GLU A 650 -19.44 25.81 -4.08
N ILE A 651 -19.11 26.12 -5.33
CA ILE A 651 -19.01 25.17 -6.44
C ILE A 651 -17.62 25.32 -7.03
N LYS A 652 -16.86 24.20 -7.10
CA LYS A 652 -15.55 24.14 -7.72
C LYS A 652 -15.60 23.24 -8.95
N LEU A 653 -15.19 23.77 -10.10
CA LEU A 653 -14.93 23.00 -11.32
C LEU A 653 -13.42 22.70 -11.38
N ARG A 654 -13.05 21.50 -11.82
CA ARG A 654 -11.66 21.09 -11.93
C ARG A 654 -11.41 20.22 -13.13
N GLY A 655 -10.22 20.38 -13.71
CA GLY A 655 -9.73 19.56 -14.80
C GLY A 655 -8.24 19.32 -14.65
N ALA A 656 -7.81 18.13 -15.01
CA ALA A 656 -6.41 17.75 -14.95
C ALA A 656 -6.06 16.77 -16.09
N TRP A 657 -4.89 16.95 -16.66
CA TRP A 657 -4.27 16.01 -17.56
C TRP A 657 -2.82 15.77 -17.14
N GLY A 658 -2.38 14.51 -17.21
CA GLY A 658 -1.00 14.20 -16.90
C GLY A 658 -0.57 12.87 -17.44
N GLN A 659 0.76 12.73 -17.50
CA GLN A 659 1.43 11.49 -17.83
C GLN A 659 2.16 10.94 -16.60
N SER A 660 2.21 9.62 -16.49
CA SER A 660 3.08 8.88 -15.56
C SER A 660 3.61 7.63 -16.24
N GLY A 661 4.70 7.09 -15.75
CA GLY A 661 5.33 5.89 -16.29
C GLY A 661 5.30 4.72 -15.32
N ASN A 662 5.47 3.49 -15.84
CA ASN A 662 5.74 2.30 -15.07
C ASN A 662 7.02 1.65 -15.62
N ARG A 663 8.06 1.59 -14.80
CA ARG A 663 9.37 1.08 -15.23
C ARG A 663 9.31 -0.43 -15.52
N PRO A 664 10.18 -0.96 -16.40
CA PRO A 664 10.36 -2.39 -16.60
C PRO A 664 10.75 -3.13 -15.30
N ARG A 665 10.49 -4.42 -15.26
CA ARG A 665 10.92 -5.28 -14.15
C ARG A 665 12.44 -5.51 -14.22
N TYR A 666 13.00 -5.94 -13.11
CA TYR A 666 14.39 -6.37 -13.09
C TYR A 666 14.62 -7.57 -14.04
N GLY A 667 15.62 -7.49 -14.87
CA GLY A 667 15.96 -8.54 -15.83
C GLY A 667 15.22 -8.49 -17.16
N ASP A 668 14.14 -7.70 -17.31
CA ASP A 668 13.43 -7.59 -18.61
C ASP A 668 14.33 -7.07 -19.75
N ARG A 669 15.40 -6.39 -19.41
CA ARG A 669 16.40 -5.88 -20.35
C ARG A 669 17.47 -6.90 -20.73
N ASP A 670 17.85 -7.76 -19.77
CA ASP A 670 19.06 -8.57 -19.84
C ASP A 670 18.72 -10.02 -20.24
N LEU A 671 19.66 -10.68 -20.95
CA LEU A 671 19.56 -12.11 -21.18
C LEU A 671 19.90 -12.85 -19.88
N LEU A 672 18.90 -13.55 -19.32
CA LEU A 672 19.08 -14.31 -18.10
C LEU A 672 19.38 -15.78 -18.43
N TYR A 673 20.36 -16.32 -17.71
CA TYR A 673 20.69 -17.74 -17.72
C TYR A 673 20.17 -18.39 -16.44
N ALA A 674 19.64 -19.57 -16.58
CA ALA A 674 19.28 -20.45 -15.48
C ALA A 674 20.33 -21.55 -15.31
N ASP A 675 20.41 -22.13 -14.14
CA ASP A 675 21.19 -23.33 -13.89
C ASP A 675 20.64 -24.48 -14.75
N GLY A 676 21.45 -25.03 -15.61
CA GLY A 676 21.12 -26.18 -16.47
C GLY A 676 21.45 -27.52 -15.82
N GLY A 677 21.90 -27.50 -14.54
CA GLY A 677 22.38 -28.70 -13.85
C GLY A 677 23.77 -29.17 -14.33
N LEU A 678 24.09 -30.39 -14.04
CA LEU A 678 25.37 -31.01 -14.45
C LEU A 678 25.23 -31.69 -15.82
N ILE A 679 26.07 -31.28 -16.77
CA ILE A 679 26.22 -31.96 -18.07
C ILE A 679 27.63 -32.52 -18.12
N GLY A 680 27.76 -33.88 -18.15
CA GLY A 680 29.04 -34.54 -18.08
C GLY A 680 29.87 -34.26 -16.82
N GLY A 681 29.19 -33.97 -15.67
CA GLY A 681 29.86 -33.63 -14.42
C GLY A 681 30.26 -32.13 -14.27
N GLN A 682 30.02 -31.32 -15.30
CA GLN A 682 30.29 -29.88 -15.33
C GLN A 682 29.00 -29.09 -15.14
N GLY A 683 29.04 -27.98 -14.33
CA GLY A 683 27.93 -27.07 -14.21
C GLY A 683 27.59 -26.42 -15.55
N SER A 684 26.33 -26.41 -15.94
CA SER A 684 25.86 -25.80 -17.18
C SER A 684 24.92 -24.65 -16.97
N LEU A 685 24.90 -23.68 -17.90
CA LEU A 685 23.95 -22.60 -17.97
C LEU A 685 23.06 -22.79 -19.19
N VAL A 686 21.77 -22.67 -18.99
CA VAL A 686 20.78 -22.70 -20.06
C VAL A 686 20.07 -21.35 -20.13
N SER A 687 19.57 -20.97 -21.30
CA SER A 687 18.69 -19.80 -21.39
C SER A 687 17.49 -19.99 -20.47
N ALA A 688 17.16 -19.00 -19.66
CA ALA A 688 16.01 -19.03 -18.78
C ALA A 688 14.65 -19.02 -19.52
N GLY A 689 14.66 -19.20 -20.84
CA GLY A 689 13.46 -19.19 -21.69
C GLY A 689 12.89 -17.79 -21.95
N LEU A 690 13.48 -16.77 -21.34
CA LEU A 690 13.11 -15.37 -21.51
C LEU A 690 14.33 -14.60 -22.01
N ILE A 691 14.18 -13.92 -23.15
CA ILE A 691 15.21 -13.04 -23.69
C ILE A 691 14.94 -11.63 -23.29
N GLY A 692 15.97 -10.94 -22.81
CA GLY A 692 15.92 -9.52 -22.53
C GLY A 692 15.79 -8.68 -23.79
N ASN A 693 15.31 -7.46 -23.59
CA ASN A 693 15.18 -6.46 -24.65
C ASN A 693 15.91 -5.18 -24.28
N THR A 694 17.05 -4.94 -24.89
CA THR A 694 17.85 -3.73 -24.65
C THR A 694 17.19 -2.43 -25.15
N ALA A 695 16.10 -2.53 -25.91
CA ALA A 695 15.29 -1.40 -26.36
C ALA A 695 14.04 -1.17 -25.50
N ILE A 696 13.90 -1.89 -24.38
CA ILE A 696 12.72 -1.84 -23.52
C ILE A 696 12.53 -0.46 -22.90
N ARG A 697 11.28 0.01 -22.84
CA ARG A 697 10.91 1.34 -22.35
C ARG A 697 9.89 1.22 -21.22
N PRO A 698 9.71 2.25 -20.36
CA PRO A 698 8.60 2.32 -19.44
C PRO A 698 7.25 2.29 -20.17
N GLU A 699 6.25 1.64 -19.57
CA GLU A 699 4.85 1.83 -19.93
C GLU A 699 4.46 3.28 -19.65
N VAL A 700 3.59 3.87 -20.47
CA VAL A 700 3.17 5.26 -20.34
C VAL A 700 1.66 5.34 -20.14
N MET A 701 1.24 5.92 -19.02
CA MET A 701 -0.18 6.22 -18.75
C MET A 701 -0.46 7.69 -19.01
N ASN A 702 -1.45 7.96 -19.84
CA ASN A 702 -2.07 9.27 -20.04
C ASN A 702 -3.43 9.27 -19.33
N GLU A 703 -3.70 10.25 -18.49
CA GLU A 703 -4.98 10.40 -17.82
C GLU A 703 -5.56 11.79 -18.00
N LEU A 704 -6.82 11.85 -18.37
CA LEU A 704 -7.65 13.04 -18.41
C LEU A 704 -8.73 12.92 -17.35
N GLU A 705 -8.84 13.92 -16.47
CA GLU A 705 -9.78 13.96 -15.38
C GLU A 705 -10.58 15.27 -15.40
N PHE A 706 -11.91 15.18 -15.25
CA PHE A 706 -12.79 16.30 -15.00
C PHE A 706 -13.63 16.04 -13.75
N GLY A 707 -13.90 17.07 -12.98
CA GLY A 707 -14.73 16.93 -11.81
C GLY A 707 -15.33 18.24 -11.35
N PHE A 708 -16.31 18.09 -10.48
CA PHE A 708 -16.84 19.21 -9.74
C PHE A 708 -17.08 18.82 -8.28
N ASP A 709 -16.85 19.78 -7.39
CA ASP A 709 -17.10 19.66 -5.97
C ASP A 709 -18.07 20.78 -5.58
N ALA A 710 -19.11 20.46 -4.80
CA ALA A 710 -20.11 21.43 -4.38
C ALA A 710 -20.41 21.29 -2.87
N SER A 711 -20.52 22.39 -2.16
CA SER A 711 -20.91 22.43 -0.75
C SER A 711 -22.12 23.30 -0.54
N PHE A 712 -22.99 22.87 0.38
CA PHE A 712 -24.28 23.47 0.64
C PHE A 712 -24.55 23.55 2.14
N LEU A 713 -25.43 24.52 2.53
CA LEU A 713 -26.01 24.63 3.85
C LEU A 713 -24.94 24.75 4.98
N LYS A 714 -23.96 25.62 4.79
CA LYS A 714 -22.81 25.79 5.67
C LYS A 714 -22.07 24.49 5.87
N SER A 715 -21.70 23.86 4.77
CA SER A 715 -20.98 22.58 4.68
C SER A 715 -21.67 21.41 5.40
N ARG A 716 -23.02 21.40 5.46
CA ARG A 716 -23.78 20.24 5.93
C ARG A 716 -24.00 19.19 4.87
N LEU A 717 -23.95 19.57 3.62
CA LEU A 717 -24.01 18.69 2.47
C LEU A 717 -22.85 19.02 1.54
N ALA A 718 -22.06 18.01 1.18
CA ALA A 718 -21.04 18.11 0.14
C ALA A 718 -21.20 17.01 -0.87
N PHE A 719 -20.93 17.35 -2.12
CA PHE A 719 -20.96 16.44 -3.26
C PHE A 719 -19.66 16.61 -4.06
N GLU A 720 -18.97 15.51 -4.31
CA GLU A 720 -17.79 15.44 -5.16
C GLU A 720 -18.05 14.47 -6.29
N PHE A 721 -17.77 14.87 -7.51
CA PHE A 721 -17.88 14.02 -8.70
C PHE A 721 -16.60 14.10 -9.52
N THR A 722 -16.15 12.96 -10.02
CA THR A 722 -15.01 12.86 -10.92
C THR A 722 -15.31 11.88 -12.03
N ARG A 723 -15.07 12.29 -13.28
CA ARG A 723 -14.99 11.42 -14.45
C ARG A 723 -13.56 11.39 -14.92
N TYR A 724 -13.02 10.20 -15.19
CA TYR A 724 -11.66 10.03 -15.67
C TYR A 724 -11.57 9.05 -16.84
N GLN A 725 -10.59 9.30 -17.70
CA GLN A 725 -10.20 8.41 -18.79
C GLN A 725 -8.70 8.19 -18.72
N ARG A 726 -8.30 6.92 -18.65
CA ARG A 726 -6.90 6.47 -18.71
C ARG A 726 -6.64 5.76 -20.02
N LYS A 727 -5.48 6.00 -20.58
CA LYS A 727 -4.92 5.30 -21.73
C LYS A 727 -3.49 4.91 -21.41
N ILE A 728 -3.23 3.61 -21.29
CA ILE A 728 -1.92 3.06 -21.01
C ILE A 728 -1.38 2.47 -22.32
N THR A 729 -0.21 2.90 -22.76
CA THR A 729 0.46 2.49 -23.98
C THR A 729 1.84 1.90 -23.67
N ASP A 730 2.47 1.31 -24.64
CA ASP A 730 3.78 0.65 -24.51
C ASP A 730 3.77 -0.42 -23.40
N LEU A 731 2.66 -1.17 -23.29
CA LEU A 731 2.53 -2.25 -22.29
C LEU A 731 3.70 -3.23 -22.40
N LEU A 732 4.17 -3.70 -21.27
CA LEU A 732 5.14 -4.79 -21.22
C LEU A 732 4.39 -6.11 -21.47
N LEU A 733 4.76 -6.81 -22.55
CA LEU A 733 4.10 -8.03 -22.99
C LEU A 733 5.15 -9.11 -23.25
N THR A 734 4.75 -10.36 -23.00
CA THR A 734 5.55 -11.53 -23.38
C THR A 734 5.22 -11.93 -24.81
N PHE A 735 6.20 -11.86 -25.69
CA PHE A 735 6.10 -12.26 -27.09
C PHE A 735 6.76 -13.62 -27.29
N PRO A 736 6.01 -14.67 -27.70
CA PRO A 736 6.60 -15.97 -28.01
C PRO A 736 7.42 -15.89 -29.30
N LEU A 737 8.66 -16.37 -29.23
CA LEU A 737 9.54 -16.44 -30.39
C LEU A 737 9.31 -17.73 -31.19
N ALA A 738 9.74 -17.73 -32.45
CA ALA A 738 9.67 -18.91 -33.26
C ALA A 738 10.48 -20.06 -32.64
N PRO A 739 9.94 -21.29 -32.55
CA PRO A 739 10.65 -22.44 -31.97
C PRO A 739 12.01 -22.73 -32.62
N SER A 740 12.16 -22.38 -33.92
CA SER A 740 13.42 -22.52 -34.66
C SER A 740 14.55 -21.62 -34.13
N SER A 741 14.25 -20.60 -33.30
CA SER A 741 15.27 -19.79 -32.68
C SER A 741 15.97 -20.46 -31.49
N GLY A 742 15.43 -21.57 -30.99
CA GLY A 742 15.88 -22.24 -29.77
C GLY A 742 15.57 -21.43 -28.48
N LEU A 743 14.81 -20.37 -28.61
CA LEU A 743 14.51 -19.41 -27.53
C LEU A 743 13.00 -19.38 -27.29
N GLY A 744 12.58 -19.16 -26.04
CA GLY A 744 11.17 -19.24 -25.68
C GLY A 744 10.40 -17.92 -25.92
N ASN A 745 10.65 -16.92 -25.12
CA ASN A 745 9.89 -15.68 -25.09
C ASN A 745 10.81 -14.44 -25.01
N GLN A 746 10.29 -13.29 -25.46
CA GLN A 746 10.93 -11.98 -25.31
C GLN A 746 9.96 -10.99 -24.69
N ILE A 747 10.44 -10.07 -23.85
CA ILE A 747 9.63 -8.95 -23.36
C ILE A 747 9.69 -7.82 -24.38
N ILE A 748 8.53 -7.36 -24.80
CA ILE A 748 8.39 -6.24 -25.75
C ILE A 748 7.49 -5.15 -25.17
N ASN A 749 7.65 -3.92 -25.70
CA ASN A 749 6.67 -2.87 -25.50
C ASN A 749 5.63 -2.89 -26.63
N GLY A 750 4.35 -2.83 -26.30
CA GLY A 750 3.28 -2.75 -27.29
C GLY A 750 1.90 -2.83 -26.65
N GLY A 751 0.88 -2.60 -27.48
CA GLY A 751 -0.48 -2.68 -27.02
C GLY A 751 -0.98 -1.49 -26.20
N GLN A 752 -2.25 -1.54 -25.87
CA GLN A 752 -2.95 -0.46 -25.18
C GLN A 752 -4.06 -0.99 -24.27
N LEU A 753 -4.10 -0.48 -23.02
CA LEU A 753 -5.24 -0.57 -22.12
C LEU A 753 -5.95 0.79 -22.03
N SER A 754 -7.27 0.74 -21.91
CA SER A 754 -8.11 1.94 -21.68
C SER A 754 -9.00 1.68 -20.46
N VAL A 755 -9.13 2.69 -19.59
CA VAL A 755 -10.04 2.67 -18.45
C VAL A 755 -10.88 3.93 -18.48
N LEU A 756 -12.20 3.76 -18.40
CA LEU A 756 -13.16 4.85 -18.25
C LEU A 756 -13.90 4.67 -16.93
N GLY A 757 -13.95 5.69 -16.09
CA GLY A 757 -14.58 5.56 -14.78
C GLY A 757 -15.20 6.85 -14.26
N ASN A 758 -16.10 6.65 -13.30
CA ASN A 758 -16.77 7.70 -12.55
C ASN A 758 -16.63 7.41 -11.05
N GLU A 759 -16.41 8.47 -10.28
CA GLU A 759 -16.37 8.45 -8.82
C GLU A 759 -17.33 9.51 -8.30
N ALA A 760 -18.10 9.20 -7.27
CA ALA A 760 -18.93 10.17 -6.58
C ALA A 760 -18.83 9.97 -5.06
N VAL A 761 -18.80 11.05 -4.31
CA VAL A 761 -18.82 11.07 -2.85
C VAL A 761 -19.88 12.05 -2.40
N VAL A 762 -20.81 11.60 -1.57
CA VAL A 762 -21.80 12.42 -0.89
C VAL A 762 -21.51 12.40 0.58
N SER A 763 -21.26 13.55 1.18
CA SER A 763 -21.07 13.73 2.62
C SER A 763 -22.21 14.56 3.17
N LEU A 764 -22.86 14.06 4.23
CA LEU A 764 -24.09 14.65 4.78
C LEU A 764 -24.04 14.68 6.30
N ILE A 765 -24.42 15.82 6.89
CA ILE A 765 -24.61 16.00 8.32
C ILE A 765 -26.09 16.36 8.58
N PRO A 766 -27.00 15.36 8.60
CA PRO A 766 -28.41 15.64 8.76
C PRO A 766 -28.75 16.24 10.13
N ILE A 767 -28.05 15.82 11.17
CA ILE A 767 -28.33 16.27 12.52
C ILE A 767 -27.05 16.76 13.19
N ARG A 768 -27.09 18.02 13.68
CA ARG A 768 -26.09 18.60 14.57
C ARG A 768 -26.83 19.36 15.67
N LYS A 769 -26.91 18.77 16.86
CA LYS A 769 -27.63 19.36 17.99
C LYS A 769 -26.88 19.11 19.29
N GLY A 770 -26.33 20.20 19.88
CA GLY A 770 -25.56 20.11 21.12
C GLY A 770 -24.30 19.21 20.94
N LYS A 771 -24.23 18.14 21.76
CA LYS A 771 -23.13 17.15 21.68
C LYS A 771 -23.38 16.02 20.68
N PHE A 772 -24.59 15.95 20.11
CA PHE A 772 -24.94 14.90 19.14
C PHE A 772 -24.73 15.40 17.72
N GLU A 773 -23.95 14.64 16.94
CA GLU A 773 -23.71 14.86 15.52
C GLU A 773 -23.83 13.53 14.78
N TRP A 774 -24.66 13.52 13.72
CA TRP A 774 -24.74 12.40 12.79
C TRP A 774 -24.13 12.82 11.46
N ALA A 775 -23.01 12.21 11.08
CA ALA A 775 -22.36 12.40 9.79
C ALA A 775 -22.44 11.09 9.00
N SER A 776 -22.81 11.18 7.73
CA SER A 776 -22.87 10.06 6.79
C SER A 776 -22.05 10.37 5.57
N ARG A 777 -21.35 9.35 5.03
CA ARG A 777 -20.60 9.44 3.79
C ARG A 777 -20.95 8.26 2.89
N ILE A 778 -21.37 8.56 1.67
CA ILE A 778 -21.73 7.59 0.64
C ILE A 778 -20.70 7.71 -0.48
N ILE A 779 -20.11 6.59 -0.85
CA ILE A 779 -19.09 6.50 -1.88
C ILE A 779 -19.59 5.61 -3.00
N TYR A 780 -19.53 6.11 -4.24
CA TYR A 780 -19.82 5.34 -5.43
C TYR A 780 -18.63 5.40 -6.38
N ASN A 781 -18.28 4.26 -6.94
CA ASN A 781 -17.30 4.18 -8.03
C ASN A 781 -17.67 3.08 -9.01
N ALA A 782 -17.48 3.38 -10.29
CA ALA A 782 -17.64 2.42 -11.37
C ALA A 782 -16.59 2.68 -12.45
N ASN A 783 -15.98 1.62 -12.96
CA ASN A 783 -15.09 1.72 -14.11
C ASN A 783 -15.26 0.53 -15.04
N VAL A 784 -14.92 0.77 -16.30
CA VAL A 784 -14.83 -0.26 -17.33
C VAL A 784 -13.44 -0.19 -17.94
N GLN A 785 -12.82 -1.35 -18.09
CA GLN A 785 -11.48 -1.49 -18.63
C GLN A 785 -11.50 -2.34 -19.91
N TYR A 786 -10.81 -1.86 -20.94
CA TYR A 786 -10.65 -2.54 -22.23
C TYR A 786 -9.18 -2.75 -22.55
N THR A 787 -8.90 -3.88 -23.15
CA THR A 787 -7.65 -4.15 -23.85
C THR A 787 -7.88 -3.80 -25.33
N ASN A 788 -7.33 -2.70 -25.81
CA ASN A 788 -7.63 -2.20 -27.13
C ASN A 788 -6.78 -2.88 -28.19
N ASP A 789 -5.49 -2.65 -28.21
CA ASP A 789 -4.56 -3.19 -29.17
C ASP A 789 -3.51 -4.05 -28.45
N ILE A 790 -3.33 -5.29 -28.87
CA ILE A 790 -2.35 -6.24 -28.34
C ILE A 790 -1.61 -6.86 -29.50
N PRO A 791 -0.32 -6.56 -29.69
CA PRO A 791 0.50 -7.08 -30.80
C PRO A 791 0.99 -8.51 -30.61
N VAL A 792 0.40 -9.24 -29.68
CA VAL A 792 0.72 -10.63 -29.37
C VAL A 792 -0.53 -11.50 -29.47
N PRO A 793 -0.42 -12.81 -29.76
CA PRO A 793 -1.55 -13.72 -29.69
C PRO A 793 -2.26 -13.66 -28.34
N ALA A 794 -3.55 -13.96 -28.33
CA ALA A 794 -4.32 -14.01 -27.08
C ALA A 794 -3.70 -15.01 -26.08
N PHE A 795 -3.51 -14.59 -24.85
CA PHE A 795 -2.83 -15.38 -23.81
C PHE A 795 -3.59 -15.36 -22.48
N PRO A 796 -3.45 -16.39 -21.63
CA PRO A 796 -4.02 -16.36 -20.28
C PRO A 796 -3.33 -15.32 -19.41
N VAL A 797 -4.07 -14.70 -18.50
CA VAL A 797 -3.49 -13.80 -17.50
C VAL A 797 -2.45 -14.59 -16.70
N PRO A 798 -1.20 -14.10 -16.55
CA PRO A 798 -0.18 -14.78 -15.76
C PRO A 798 -0.66 -15.08 -14.34
N GLY A 799 -0.42 -16.33 -13.87
CA GLY A 799 -0.86 -16.75 -12.54
C GLY A 799 -2.37 -17.03 -12.41
N SER A 800 -3.16 -16.97 -13.50
CA SER A 800 -4.57 -17.31 -13.46
C SER A 800 -4.78 -18.79 -13.18
N PHE A 801 -5.78 -19.08 -12.31
CA PHE A 801 -6.13 -20.44 -11.90
C PHE A 801 -6.78 -21.23 -13.05
N GLY A 802 -6.38 -22.51 -13.19
CA GLY A 802 -7.10 -23.56 -13.87
C GLY A 802 -7.40 -23.41 -15.36
N ALA A 803 -6.73 -24.17 -16.22
CA ALA A 803 -7.06 -24.20 -17.66
C ALA A 803 -8.43 -24.84 -17.93
N ALA A 804 -8.83 -25.81 -17.12
CA ALA A 804 -10.03 -26.63 -17.32
C ALA A 804 -11.33 -25.88 -16.94
N TYR A 805 -11.26 -24.92 -16.05
CA TYR A 805 -12.44 -24.22 -15.50
C TYR A 805 -12.74 -22.86 -16.15
N GLY A 806 -12.06 -22.54 -17.22
CA GLY A 806 -12.09 -21.20 -17.83
C GLY A 806 -10.99 -20.30 -17.24
N ARG A 807 -10.26 -19.63 -18.11
CA ARG A 807 -9.17 -18.75 -17.74
C ARG A 807 -9.52 -17.30 -18.07
N ASN A 808 -9.10 -16.40 -17.22
CA ASN A 808 -8.99 -15.01 -17.60
C ASN A 808 -7.99 -14.90 -18.76
N ARG A 809 -8.43 -14.39 -19.88
CA ARG A 809 -7.63 -14.25 -21.09
C ARG A 809 -7.53 -12.80 -21.49
N ILE A 810 -6.37 -12.44 -22.00
CA ILE A 810 -6.11 -11.11 -22.57
C ILE A 810 -6.12 -11.26 -24.09
N THR A 811 -6.99 -10.50 -24.72
CA THR A 811 -7.07 -10.40 -26.17
C THR A 811 -7.49 -8.99 -26.59
N ALA A 812 -7.15 -8.58 -27.80
CA ALA A 812 -7.49 -7.27 -28.32
C ALA A 812 -9.01 -7.03 -28.37
N ASN A 813 -9.42 -5.78 -28.18
CA ASN A 813 -10.81 -5.30 -28.26
C ASN A 813 -11.81 -5.98 -27.31
N THR A 814 -11.32 -6.45 -26.13
CA THR A 814 -12.16 -7.06 -25.11
C THR A 814 -12.06 -6.35 -23.77
N ARG A 815 -12.99 -6.62 -22.87
CA ARG A 815 -12.86 -6.24 -21.47
C ARG A 815 -11.69 -7.00 -20.86
N SER A 816 -10.91 -6.35 -20.01
CA SER A 816 -9.72 -6.96 -19.36
C SER A 816 -10.05 -8.12 -18.41
N THR A 817 -11.31 -8.32 -18.09
CA THR A 817 -11.83 -9.45 -17.29
C THR A 817 -12.59 -10.46 -18.16
N TYR A 818 -12.07 -10.78 -19.31
CA TYR A 818 -12.65 -11.77 -20.21
C TYR A 818 -12.33 -13.20 -19.73
N ILE A 819 -13.38 -13.99 -19.52
CA ILE A 819 -13.26 -15.42 -19.17
C ILE A 819 -13.47 -16.24 -20.43
N TRP A 820 -12.54 -17.12 -20.75
CA TRP A 820 -12.55 -18.01 -21.87
C TRP A 820 -12.57 -19.48 -21.42
N SER A 821 -13.40 -20.30 -22.04
CA SER A 821 -13.49 -21.73 -21.79
C SER A 821 -13.55 -22.49 -23.12
N ASN A 822 -12.97 -23.69 -23.15
CA ASN A 822 -13.08 -24.63 -24.27
C ASN A 822 -14.45 -25.33 -24.30
N ALA A 823 -15.18 -25.33 -23.17
CA ALA A 823 -16.47 -25.98 -23.08
C ALA A 823 -17.54 -25.11 -23.74
N PRO A 824 -18.32 -25.61 -24.71
CA PRO A 824 -19.43 -24.85 -25.24
C PRO A 824 -20.49 -24.66 -24.15
N LEU A 825 -20.92 -23.41 -23.97
CA LEU A 825 -22.08 -23.12 -23.12
C LEU A 825 -23.31 -23.81 -23.77
N ARG A 826 -23.95 -24.70 -23.06
CA ARG A 826 -25.23 -25.30 -23.45
C ARG A 826 -26.28 -24.79 -22.50
N LEU A 827 -27.36 -24.25 -23.07
CA LEU A 827 -28.57 -23.98 -22.30
C LEU A 827 -29.12 -25.32 -21.79
N ASN A 828 -29.46 -25.37 -20.52
CA ASN A 828 -30.19 -26.50 -20.00
C ASN A 828 -31.60 -26.50 -20.66
N PRO A 829 -31.98 -27.54 -21.43
CA PRO A 829 -33.25 -27.53 -22.15
C PRO A 829 -34.49 -27.52 -21.23
N THR A 830 -34.28 -27.83 -19.94
CA THR A 830 -35.37 -27.91 -18.96
C THR A 830 -35.48 -26.64 -18.10
N THR A 831 -34.40 -25.95 -17.82
CA THR A 831 -34.36 -24.79 -16.85
C THR A 831 -33.93 -23.48 -17.50
N GLY A 832 -33.53 -23.46 -18.76
CA GLY A 832 -32.91 -22.31 -19.41
C GLY A 832 -31.42 -22.21 -18.96
#